data_445ab5fe8a7ce10a959ba9b3b8ca108f
#
_entry.id   445ab5fe8a7ce10a959ba9b3b8ca108f
#
_cell.length_a   1.000
_cell.length_b   1.000
_cell.length_c   1.000
_cell.angle_alpha   90.00
_cell.angle_beta   90.00
_cell.angle_gamma   90.00
#
_symmetry.space_group_name_H-M   'P 1'
#
loop_
_entity.id
_entity.type
_entity.pdbx_description
1 polymer ?
#
loop_
_entity_poly.entity_id
_entity_poly.type
_entity_poly.pdbx_seq_one_letter_code
_entity_poly.pdbx_strand_id
1 'polypeptide(L)'
;MSSSVRDGRRLTPVEVATAGALSGLAVTFGLIAAVTPVFQLLFQVATAVPLAMVSLTHRPRAAVAAFASTILLAVAVGGVATAGRSFQAALVGLIIGFLHKKRASWLPVSGVAAGLGIVWGVGTGLAFWVLSDLRTLGLESIRKTLDGILKLIGNIPHSGGFVDAGHQLGQWFVDWWWIWIPITRFIGVAFLVLAARWLLGAILSRISLDAGWDPLLDATARSADPRDGAEASSPLPLTLTDVDFTYPGADHPALSGVTLSFERPEFTVIVGHNGSGKSTLALLLAGAEPGSGVREGGGVLGAVGGTALVGQRSELLVLGQSVAEDVTWGMSAEHIAGLDLEELLERVGLAGLADADPRSLSGGQLQRLALAGALARSPRLLISDESTAMIDRAGRAEMLDLLASLPERGIAVVHITHDPAESARADRVVTIDGGRILSDCRAGEGALLIDEAGDPLGSPAPGAPTVSSVSGTPALIKAAHLWADRVAHTYDLGTPWEKPVLRDVSLILDPGQAMLITGDNGSGKTTLSRVLTGLLVPTWGRVTLGGCPMERCVGDVALSMQFARLQLQRPSVRSDILAAAGHGPRIGTGSVHRKGAISREEGDRIVAEAMELVGLDPALATRGIDDLSGGQMRRVALAGLLASHPSVLILDEPMAGLDAASRDLLISVLDERRRAGLSILVISHDLEGMDSLCDTRGHLAEGVLS
;
A
#
# COMPACT_ATOMS: atom_id res chain seq x y z
N MET A 1 20.78 17.49 -32.64
CA MET A 1 21.38 16.14 -32.49
C MET A 1 22.58 16.22 -31.53
N SER A 2 22.43 16.13 -30.21
CA SER A 2 23.56 15.81 -29.28
C SER A 2 23.20 15.75 -27.80
N SER A 3 21.94 15.60 -27.37
CA SER A 3 21.58 15.50 -25.92
C SER A 3 21.02 14.16 -25.48
N SER A 4 20.60 13.27 -26.35
CA SER A 4 19.90 12.03 -26.02
C SER A 4 20.79 10.81 -25.67
N VAL A 5 22.12 10.90 -25.88
CA VAL A 5 23.06 9.78 -25.62
C VAL A 5 23.60 9.77 -24.19
N ARG A 6 23.34 10.79 -23.36
CA ARG A 6 23.91 10.92 -21.99
C ARG A 6 23.08 10.29 -20.87
N ASP A 7 21.79 10.05 -21.05
CA ASP A 7 20.91 9.63 -19.96
C ASP A 7 21.00 8.14 -19.57
N GLY A 8 21.42 7.27 -20.47
CA GLY A 8 21.68 5.86 -20.15
C GLY A 8 22.89 5.60 -19.21
N ARG A 9 23.64 6.64 -18.83
CA ARG A 9 24.87 6.53 -18.00
C ARG A 9 24.68 6.85 -16.53
N ARG A 10 23.61 7.48 -16.10
CA ARG A 10 23.34 7.87 -14.70
C ARG A 10 22.49 6.81 -13.99
N LEU A 11 22.74 6.62 -12.69
CA LEU A 11 21.89 5.82 -11.82
C LEU A 11 20.62 6.61 -11.52
N THR A 12 19.48 5.91 -11.43
CA THR A 12 18.23 6.54 -10.99
C THR A 12 18.27 6.83 -9.49
N PRO A 13 17.49 7.81 -8.98
CA PRO A 13 17.42 8.07 -7.53
C PRO A 13 17.05 6.82 -6.71
N VAL A 14 16.14 5.98 -7.22
CA VAL A 14 15.74 4.71 -6.59
C VAL A 14 16.90 3.72 -6.57
N GLU A 15 17.67 3.58 -7.66
CA GLU A 15 18.85 2.72 -7.69
C GLU A 15 19.93 3.19 -6.71
N VAL A 16 20.11 4.50 -6.53
CA VAL A 16 21.06 5.06 -5.56
C VAL A 16 20.59 4.80 -4.13
N ALA A 17 19.32 5.06 -3.82
CA ALA A 17 18.75 4.86 -2.49
C ALA A 17 18.78 3.38 -2.06
N THR A 18 18.35 2.47 -2.94
CA THR A 18 18.35 1.03 -2.65
C THR A 18 19.77 0.46 -2.57
N ALA A 19 20.67 0.88 -3.46
CA ALA A 19 22.08 0.49 -3.38
C ALA A 19 22.72 0.98 -2.06
N GLY A 20 22.44 2.22 -1.63
CA GLY A 20 22.94 2.78 -0.38
C GLY A 20 22.42 2.03 0.85
N ALA A 21 21.11 1.82 0.94
CA ALA A 21 20.48 1.13 2.07
C ALA A 21 20.97 -0.32 2.21
N LEU A 22 20.99 -1.07 1.10
CA LEU A 22 21.44 -2.47 1.11
C LEU A 22 22.96 -2.59 1.33
N SER A 23 23.77 -1.61 0.89
CA SER A 23 25.18 -1.54 1.23
C SER A 23 25.41 -1.29 2.73
N GLY A 24 24.65 -0.39 3.34
CA GLY A 24 24.68 -0.16 4.79
C GLY A 24 24.34 -1.41 5.58
N LEU A 25 23.29 -2.14 5.19
CA LEU A 25 22.90 -3.40 5.81
C LEU A 25 24.01 -4.48 5.67
N ALA A 26 24.63 -4.58 4.50
CA ALA A 26 25.74 -5.51 4.28
C ALA A 26 26.95 -5.19 5.17
N VAL A 27 27.30 -3.90 5.32
CA VAL A 27 28.40 -3.48 6.21
C VAL A 27 28.08 -3.78 7.67
N THR A 28 26.83 -3.56 8.11
CA THR A 28 26.38 -3.90 9.46
C THR A 28 26.58 -5.39 9.77
N PHE A 29 26.17 -6.29 8.88
CA PHE A 29 26.42 -7.72 9.05
C PHE A 29 27.92 -8.05 9.02
N GLY A 30 28.71 -7.37 8.18
CA GLY A 30 30.16 -7.53 8.12
C GLY A 30 30.86 -7.11 9.43
N LEU A 31 30.39 -6.05 10.09
CA LEU A 31 30.88 -5.61 11.39
C LEU A 31 30.51 -6.61 12.51
N ILE A 32 29.27 -7.11 12.52
CA ILE A 32 28.85 -8.14 13.47
C ILE A 32 29.70 -9.41 13.29
N ALA A 33 29.95 -9.81 12.05
CA ALA A 33 30.84 -10.94 11.75
C ALA A 33 32.27 -10.74 12.26
N ALA A 34 32.74 -9.49 12.33
CA ALA A 34 34.07 -9.16 12.84
C ALA A 34 34.19 -9.31 14.38
N VAL A 35 33.10 -9.02 15.10
CA VAL A 35 33.04 -9.02 16.57
C VAL A 35 32.63 -10.40 17.12
N THR A 36 31.95 -11.23 16.32
CA THR A 36 31.42 -12.53 16.75
C THR A 36 32.11 -13.70 16.04
N PRO A 37 33.28 -14.16 16.50
CA PRO A 37 34.07 -15.21 15.82
C PRO A 37 33.27 -16.52 15.62
N VAL A 38 32.48 -16.91 16.63
CA VAL A 38 31.67 -18.17 16.59
C VAL A 38 30.60 -18.14 15.48
N PHE A 39 30.00 -16.97 15.22
CA PHE A 39 28.95 -16.78 14.21
C PHE A 39 29.44 -16.13 12.92
N GLN A 40 30.74 -16.00 12.76
CA GLN A 40 31.38 -15.28 11.65
C GLN A 40 30.86 -15.76 10.28
N LEU A 41 30.80 -17.06 10.05
CA LEU A 41 30.32 -17.64 8.78
C LEU A 41 28.86 -17.31 8.50
N LEU A 42 28.00 -17.36 9.52
CA LEU A 42 26.59 -17.01 9.41
C LEU A 42 26.42 -15.55 8.96
N PHE A 43 27.11 -14.62 9.62
CA PHE A 43 27.02 -13.20 9.29
C PHE A 43 27.70 -12.86 7.96
N GLN A 44 28.73 -13.61 7.53
CA GLN A 44 29.27 -13.48 6.17
C GLN A 44 28.27 -13.88 5.09
N VAL A 45 27.50 -14.97 5.32
CA VAL A 45 26.40 -15.35 4.42
C VAL A 45 25.33 -14.24 4.40
N ALA A 46 24.97 -13.70 5.58
CA ALA A 46 24.02 -12.60 5.68
C ALA A 46 24.52 -11.32 4.95
N THR A 47 25.83 -11.03 4.98
CA THR A 47 26.44 -9.91 4.23
C THR A 47 26.29 -10.06 2.72
N ALA A 48 26.30 -11.29 2.18
CA ALA A 48 26.17 -11.52 0.74
C ALA A 48 24.75 -11.28 0.21
N VAL A 49 23.71 -11.49 1.02
CA VAL A 49 22.31 -11.44 0.58
C VAL A 49 21.87 -10.05 0.11
N PRO A 50 22.12 -8.92 0.80
CA PRO A 50 21.74 -7.60 0.34
C PRO A 50 22.32 -7.27 -1.06
N LEU A 51 23.58 -7.62 -1.29
CA LEU A 51 24.23 -7.40 -2.60
C LEU A 51 23.64 -8.32 -3.69
N ALA A 52 23.26 -9.56 -3.33
CA ALA A 52 22.56 -10.45 -4.23
C ALA A 52 21.20 -9.88 -4.64
N MET A 53 20.47 -9.25 -3.71
CA MET A 53 19.20 -8.58 -3.98
C MET A 53 19.38 -7.40 -4.94
N VAL A 54 20.38 -6.52 -4.73
CA VAL A 54 20.66 -5.43 -5.67
C VAL A 54 20.97 -5.97 -7.07
N SER A 55 21.80 -7.02 -7.17
CA SER A 55 22.15 -7.64 -8.45
C SER A 55 20.98 -8.31 -9.15
N LEU A 56 20.00 -8.80 -8.39
CA LEU A 56 18.79 -9.43 -8.90
C LEU A 56 17.79 -8.39 -9.45
N THR A 57 17.55 -7.31 -8.70
CA THR A 57 16.47 -6.35 -8.96
C THR A 57 16.89 -5.18 -9.85
N HIS A 58 18.15 -4.76 -9.82
CA HIS A 58 18.61 -3.56 -10.52
C HIS A 58 19.58 -3.86 -11.67
N ARG A 59 20.00 -2.78 -12.38
CA ARG A 59 20.95 -2.84 -13.48
C ARG A 59 22.38 -3.15 -12.97
N PRO A 60 23.25 -3.75 -13.79
CA PRO A 60 24.62 -4.09 -13.37
C PRO A 60 25.42 -2.91 -12.79
N ARG A 61 25.12 -1.68 -13.22
CA ARG A 61 25.78 -0.46 -12.71
C ARG A 61 25.41 -0.16 -11.27
N ALA A 62 24.14 -0.36 -10.88
CA ALA A 62 23.68 -0.21 -9.50
C ALA A 62 24.35 -1.26 -8.60
N ALA A 63 24.50 -2.49 -9.09
CA ALA A 63 25.19 -3.56 -8.40
C ALA A 63 26.69 -3.24 -8.17
N VAL A 64 27.37 -2.67 -9.18
CA VAL A 64 28.77 -2.21 -9.04
C VAL A 64 28.88 -1.04 -8.07
N ALA A 65 27.95 -0.08 -8.12
CA ALA A 65 27.90 1.05 -7.18
C ALA A 65 27.68 0.57 -5.74
N ALA A 66 26.75 -0.36 -5.51
CA ALA A 66 26.52 -0.97 -4.20
C ALA A 66 27.74 -1.71 -3.68
N PHE A 67 28.43 -2.46 -4.55
CA PHE A 67 29.68 -3.13 -4.20
C PHE A 67 30.76 -2.13 -3.76
N ALA A 68 31.00 -1.08 -4.55
CA ALA A 68 31.98 -0.04 -4.24
C ALA A 68 31.63 0.67 -2.91
N SER A 69 30.35 1.04 -2.73
CA SER A 69 29.85 1.67 -1.49
C SER A 69 30.04 0.77 -0.28
N THR A 70 29.77 -0.54 -0.41
CA THR A 70 29.99 -1.51 0.68
C THR A 70 31.44 -1.56 1.10
N ILE A 71 32.37 -1.58 0.14
CA ILE A 71 33.80 -1.64 0.45
C ILE A 71 34.28 -0.34 1.10
N LEU A 72 33.90 0.82 0.55
CA LEU A 72 34.27 2.13 1.10
C LEU A 72 33.74 2.31 2.52
N LEU A 73 32.48 1.98 2.76
CA LEU A 73 31.88 2.04 4.10
C LEU A 73 32.54 1.04 5.06
N ALA A 74 32.86 -0.17 4.62
CA ALA A 74 33.52 -1.17 5.44
C ALA A 74 34.95 -0.72 5.85
N VAL A 75 35.69 -0.04 4.96
CA VAL A 75 36.98 0.57 5.28
C VAL A 75 36.80 1.69 6.31
N ALA A 76 35.84 2.59 6.06
CA ALA A 76 35.64 3.78 6.91
C ALA A 76 35.22 3.43 8.34
N VAL A 77 34.36 2.41 8.52
CA VAL A 77 33.79 2.06 9.83
C VAL A 77 34.54 0.93 10.52
N GLY A 78 35.00 -0.07 9.79
CA GLY A 78 35.59 -1.29 10.36
C GLY A 78 37.07 -1.54 10.00
N GLY A 79 37.67 -0.64 9.24
CA GLY A 79 39.04 -0.75 8.79
C GLY A 79 39.27 -1.80 7.70
N VAL A 80 40.56 -1.93 7.29
CA VAL A 80 40.99 -2.77 6.15
C VAL A 80 40.62 -4.26 6.34
N ALA A 81 40.70 -4.77 7.57
CA ALA A 81 40.38 -6.18 7.86
C ALA A 81 38.91 -6.51 7.64
N THR A 82 38.02 -5.61 8.04
CA THR A 82 36.55 -5.75 7.80
C THR A 82 36.25 -5.59 6.32
N ALA A 83 36.91 -4.65 5.65
CA ALA A 83 36.73 -4.44 4.21
C ALA A 83 37.13 -5.68 3.38
N GLY A 84 38.21 -6.37 3.73
CA GLY A 84 38.64 -7.60 3.05
C GLY A 84 37.61 -8.74 3.16
N ARG A 85 36.97 -8.89 4.34
CA ARG A 85 35.89 -9.87 4.54
C ARG A 85 34.61 -9.48 3.80
N SER A 86 34.24 -8.21 3.88
CA SER A 86 33.08 -7.66 3.18
C SER A 86 33.25 -7.73 1.66
N PHE A 87 34.46 -7.54 1.13
CA PHE A 87 34.79 -7.71 -0.28
C PHE A 87 34.44 -9.10 -0.78
N GLN A 88 34.89 -10.14 -0.07
CA GLN A 88 34.63 -11.52 -0.43
C GLN A 88 33.11 -11.83 -0.44
N ALA A 89 32.41 -11.45 0.64
CA ALA A 89 30.98 -11.70 0.77
C ALA A 89 30.16 -10.90 -0.26
N ALA A 90 30.52 -9.64 -0.49
CA ALA A 90 29.89 -8.78 -1.47
C ALA A 90 30.05 -9.31 -2.90
N LEU A 91 31.25 -9.75 -3.26
CA LEU A 91 31.52 -10.36 -4.58
C LEU A 91 30.68 -11.63 -4.80
N VAL A 92 30.64 -12.50 -3.79
CA VAL A 92 29.79 -13.71 -3.82
C VAL A 92 28.33 -13.32 -3.99
N GLY A 93 27.84 -12.32 -3.24
CA GLY A 93 26.47 -11.82 -3.34
C GLY A 93 26.12 -11.38 -4.77
N LEU A 94 26.96 -10.54 -5.39
CA LEU A 94 26.73 -10.08 -6.77
C LEU A 94 26.64 -11.23 -7.76
N ILE A 95 27.56 -12.20 -7.67
CA ILE A 95 27.59 -13.35 -8.58
C ILE A 95 26.35 -14.23 -8.39
N ILE A 96 25.95 -14.49 -7.15
CA ILE A 96 24.78 -15.30 -6.84
C ILE A 96 23.49 -14.62 -7.30
N GLY A 97 23.34 -13.32 -7.08
CA GLY A 97 22.20 -12.55 -7.58
C GLY A 97 22.10 -12.61 -9.10
N PHE A 98 23.21 -12.44 -9.81
CA PHE A 98 23.27 -12.55 -11.27
C PHE A 98 22.91 -13.96 -11.77
N LEU A 99 23.45 -15.01 -11.14
CA LEU A 99 23.12 -16.40 -11.49
C LEU A 99 21.64 -16.72 -11.21
N HIS A 100 21.09 -16.18 -10.13
CA HIS A 100 19.68 -16.35 -9.81
C HIS A 100 18.77 -15.65 -10.84
N LYS A 101 19.12 -14.43 -11.26
CA LYS A 101 18.43 -13.70 -12.34
C LYS A 101 18.39 -14.49 -13.64
N LYS A 102 19.46 -15.24 -13.95
CA LYS A 102 19.54 -16.14 -15.11
C LYS A 102 18.85 -17.49 -14.90
N ARG A 103 18.16 -17.71 -13.78
CA ARG A 103 17.54 -19.00 -13.41
C ARG A 103 18.53 -20.18 -13.48
N ALA A 104 19.81 -19.94 -13.13
CA ALA A 104 20.85 -20.96 -13.20
C ALA A 104 20.55 -22.12 -12.23
N SER A 105 20.72 -23.35 -12.73
CA SER A 105 20.63 -24.57 -11.94
C SER A 105 21.77 -24.65 -10.89
N TRP A 106 21.74 -25.65 -10.02
CA TRP A 106 22.79 -25.82 -9.00
C TRP A 106 24.17 -26.16 -9.60
N LEU A 107 24.24 -26.74 -10.80
CA LEU A 107 25.50 -27.13 -11.44
C LEU A 107 26.43 -25.94 -11.74
N PRO A 108 26.01 -24.85 -12.44
CA PRO A 108 26.84 -23.67 -12.63
C PRO A 108 27.17 -22.96 -11.30
N VAL A 109 26.29 -22.98 -10.32
CA VAL A 109 26.55 -22.42 -8.97
C VAL A 109 27.69 -23.18 -8.29
N SER A 110 27.68 -24.52 -8.35
CA SER A 110 28.76 -25.36 -7.81
C SER A 110 30.08 -25.13 -8.56
N GLY A 111 30.04 -24.90 -9.87
CA GLY A 111 31.22 -24.52 -10.65
C GLY A 111 31.82 -23.19 -10.20
N VAL A 112 30.97 -22.18 -9.96
CA VAL A 112 31.41 -20.89 -9.40
C VAL A 112 31.96 -21.04 -7.98
N ALA A 113 31.33 -21.87 -7.13
CA ALA A 113 31.80 -22.14 -5.79
C ALA A 113 33.21 -22.77 -5.80
N ALA A 114 33.43 -23.75 -6.69
CA ALA A 114 34.73 -24.38 -6.87
C ALA A 114 35.77 -23.39 -7.42
N GLY A 115 35.43 -22.60 -8.45
CA GLY A 115 36.32 -21.64 -9.07
C GLY A 115 36.76 -20.53 -8.09
N LEU A 116 35.82 -19.91 -7.38
CA LEU A 116 36.13 -18.90 -6.36
C LEU A 116 36.89 -19.53 -5.20
N GLY A 117 36.55 -20.74 -4.78
CA GLY A 117 37.25 -21.48 -3.74
C GLY A 117 38.72 -21.71 -4.08
N ILE A 118 39.01 -22.14 -5.32
CA ILE A 118 40.37 -22.31 -5.84
C ILE A 118 41.12 -20.99 -5.84
N VAL A 119 40.53 -19.92 -6.41
CA VAL A 119 41.18 -18.59 -6.50
C VAL A 119 41.53 -18.05 -5.11
N TRP A 120 40.59 -18.14 -4.15
CA TRP A 120 40.84 -17.68 -2.78
C TRP A 120 41.80 -18.59 -2.00
N GLY A 121 41.67 -19.91 -2.19
CA GLY A 121 42.57 -20.88 -1.55
C GLY A 121 44.02 -20.72 -2.01
N VAL A 122 44.23 -20.75 -3.31
CA VAL A 122 45.57 -20.57 -3.94
C VAL A 122 46.10 -19.17 -3.65
N GLY A 123 45.27 -18.12 -3.80
CA GLY A 123 45.66 -16.74 -3.52
C GLY A 123 46.12 -16.52 -2.07
N THR A 124 45.41 -17.10 -1.08
CA THR A 124 45.80 -17.03 0.30
C THR A 124 47.10 -17.82 0.58
N GLY A 125 47.22 -19.03 0.00
CA GLY A 125 48.43 -19.83 0.10
C GLY A 125 49.65 -19.10 -0.48
N LEU A 126 49.51 -18.48 -1.66
CA LEU A 126 50.56 -17.69 -2.28
C LEU A 126 50.94 -16.46 -1.45
N ALA A 127 49.91 -15.75 -0.90
CA ALA A 127 50.15 -14.60 -0.02
C ALA A 127 50.93 -14.99 1.22
N PHE A 128 50.64 -16.12 1.87
CA PHE A 128 51.37 -16.66 2.99
C PHE A 128 52.78 -17.15 2.62
N TRP A 129 52.96 -17.59 1.38
CA TRP A 129 54.28 -17.98 0.88
C TRP A 129 55.18 -16.76 0.63
N VAL A 130 54.67 -15.70 0.01
CA VAL A 130 55.40 -14.49 -0.33
C VAL A 130 55.62 -13.58 0.87
N LEU A 131 54.58 -13.43 1.73
CA LEU A 131 54.60 -12.52 2.89
C LEU A 131 54.93 -13.30 4.17
N SER A 132 56.23 -13.53 4.45
CA SER A 132 56.70 -14.29 5.61
C SER A 132 56.19 -13.75 6.95
N ASP A 133 56.13 -12.43 7.10
CA ASP A 133 55.67 -11.78 8.35
C ASP A 133 54.16 -11.99 8.56
N LEU A 134 53.36 -11.91 7.49
CA LEU A 134 51.93 -12.22 7.57
C LEU A 134 51.69 -13.69 7.93
N ARG A 135 52.50 -14.60 7.38
CA ARG A 135 52.46 -16.02 7.70
C ARG A 135 52.76 -16.28 9.17
N THR A 136 53.86 -15.73 9.71
CA THR A 136 54.24 -15.92 11.12
C THR A 136 53.17 -15.41 12.06
N LEU A 137 52.62 -14.19 11.82
CA LEU A 137 51.54 -13.61 12.60
C LEU A 137 50.26 -14.44 12.50
N GLY A 138 49.91 -14.92 11.30
CA GLY A 138 48.71 -15.74 11.08
C GLY A 138 48.78 -17.10 11.78
N LEU A 139 49.92 -17.80 11.65
CA LEU A 139 50.12 -19.10 12.29
C LEU A 139 50.22 -18.98 13.82
N GLU A 140 50.84 -17.90 14.33
CA GLU A 140 50.88 -17.62 15.77
C GLU A 140 49.50 -17.32 16.35
N SER A 141 48.64 -16.59 15.60
CA SER A 141 47.26 -16.33 15.97
C SER A 141 46.43 -17.61 16.05
N ILE A 142 46.59 -18.52 15.06
CA ILE A 142 45.94 -19.83 15.06
C ILE A 142 46.39 -20.65 16.27
N ARG A 143 47.69 -20.70 16.54
CA ARG A 143 48.24 -21.41 17.68
C ARG A 143 47.70 -20.88 19.01
N LYS A 144 47.71 -19.54 19.22
CA LYS A 144 47.17 -18.93 20.44
C LYS A 144 45.67 -19.22 20.63
N THR A 145 44.91 -19.23 19.55
CA THR A 145 43.46 -19.58 19.59
C THR A 145 43.27 -21.04 19.98
N LEU A 146 44.04 -21.93 19.40
CA LEU A 146 44.00 -23.37 19.70
C LEU A 146 44.38 -23.65 21.15
N ASP A 147 45.48 -23.05 21.62
CA ASP A 147 45.95 -23.15 23.01
C ASP A 147 44.88 -22.63 24.00
N GLY A 148 44.16 -21.54 23.63
CA GLY A 148 43.06 -21.02 24.43
C GLY A 148 41.89 -22.00 24.54
N ILE A 149 41.50 -22.63 23.41
CA ILE A 149 40.44 -23.66 23.38
C ILE A 149 40.86 -24.90 24.17
N LEU A 150 42.10 -25.36 23.97
CA LEU A 150 42.62 -26.54 24.68
C LEU A 150 42.73 -26.32 26.19
N LYS A 151 43.06 -25.10 26.64
CA LYS A 151 43.01 -24.74 28.07
C LYS A 151 41.60 -24.80 28.64
N LEU A 152 40.59 -24.36 27.89
CA LEU A 152 39.16 -24.46 28.29
C LEU A 152 38.72 -25.94 28.41
N ILE A 153 39.13 -26.78 27.46
CA ILE A 153 38.85 -28.22 27.48
C ILE A 153 39.61 -28.90 28.62
N GLY A 154 40.86 -28.51 28.89
CA GLY A 154 41.69 -29.06 29.97
C GLY A 154 41.11 -28.88 31.37
N ASN A 155 40.16 -27.94 31.57
CA ASN A 155 39.44 -27.78 32.84
C ASN A 155 38.35 -28.87 33.04
N ILE A 156 38.07 -29.72 32.03
CA ILE A 156 37.12 -30.81 32.14
C ILE A 156 37.84 -32.07 32.70
N PRO A 157 37.33 -32.74 33.75
CA PRO A 157 37.92 -33.96 34.28
C PRO A 157 38.05 -35.02 33.17
N HIS A 158 39.20 -35.70 33.14
CA HIS A 158 39.56 -36.79 32.19
C HIS A 158 39.82 -36.33 30.73
N SER A 159 40.01 -35.02 30.45
CA SER A 159 40.29 -34.49 29.12
C SER A 159 41.76 -34.50 28.69
N GLY A 160 42.69 -34.97 29.51
CA GLY A 160 44.15 -34.91 29.26
C GLY A 160 44.55 -35.49 27.90
N GLY A 161 44.06 -36.66 27.54
CA GLY A 161 44.37 -37.30 26.25
C GLY A 161 43.82 -36.49 25.03
N PHE A 162 42.72 -35.78 25.19
CA PHE A 162 42.19 -34.88 24.15
C PHE A 162 43.03 -33.62 24.00
N VAL A 163 43.57 -33.08 25.12
CA VAL A 163 44.43 -31.91 25.10
C VAL A 163 45.76 -32.22 24.42
N ASP A 164 46.37 -33.37 24.73
CA ASP A 164 47.63 -33.81 24.10
C ASP A 164 47.47 -34.09 22.61
N ALA A 165 46.40 -34.76 22.22
CA ALA A 165 46.06 -34.97 20.80
C ALA A 165 45.79 -33.63 20.08
N GLY A 166 45.15 -32.68 20.76
CA GLY A 166 44.88 -31.35 20.24
C GLY A 166 46.16 -30.55 19.98
N HIS A 167 47.14 -30.63 20.87
CA HIS A 167 48.46 -30.01 20.67
C HIS A 167 49.22 -30.65 19.51
N GLN A 168 49.21 -31.97 19.37
CA GLN A 168 49.84 -32.69 18.25
C GLN A 168 49.19 -32.32 16.92
N LEU A 169 47.84 -32.31 16.85
CA LEU A 169 47.09 -31.85 15.68
C LEU A 169 47.40 -30.39 15.33
N GLY A 170 47.50 -29.51 16.33
CA GLY A 170 47.86 -28.10 16.16
C GLY A 170 49.24 -27.91 15.58
N GLN A 171 50.26 -28.66 16.06
CA GLN A 171 51.60 -28.62 15.49
C GLN A 171 51.59 -29.12 14.04
N TRP A 172 50.97 -30.25 13.79
CA TRP A 172 50.82 -30.77 12.43
C TRP A 172 50.12 -29.78 11.49
N PHE A 173 49.09 -29.06 11.97
CA PHE A 173 48.39 -28.05 11.19
C PHE A 173 49.28 -26.83 10.87
N VAL A 174 50.17 -26.44 11.80
CA VAL A 174 51.15 -25.38 11.59
C VAL A 174 52.24 -25.81 10.61
N ASP A 175 52.76 -27.04 10.74
CA ASP A 175 53.82 -27.55 9.88
C ASP A 175 53.40 -27.74 8.43
N TRP A 176 52.15 -28.17 8.24
CA TRP A 176 51.55 -28.40 6.93
C TRP A 176 50.63 -27.25 6.49
N TRP A 177 50.88 -26.00 6.94
CA TRP A 177 50.06 -24.81 6.65
C TRP A 177 49.81 -24.60 5.15
N TRP A 178 50.74 -24.91 4.28
CA TRP A 178 50.68 -24.75 2.82
C TRP A 178 49.66 -25.66 2.13
N ILE A 179 49.21 -26.72 2.80
CA ILE A 179 48.12 -27.58 2.37
C ILE A 179 46.79 -27.11 2.99
N TRP A 180 46.79 -26.94 4.32
CA TRP A 180 45.54 -26.76 5.06
C TRP A 180 44.96 -25.38 4.92
N ILE A 181 45.74 -24.32 4.79
CA ILE A 181 45.22 -22.97 4.60
C ILE A 181 44.49 -22.84 3.25
N PRO A 182 45.07 -23.26 2.12
CA PRO A 182 44.30 -23.29 0.85
C PRO A 182 43.05 -24.14 0.91
N ILE A 183 43.10 -25.31 1.51
CA ILE A 183 41.94 -26.23 1.61
C ILE A 183 40.81 -25.63 2.45
N THR A 184 41.14 -25.11 3.64
CA THR A 184 40.12 -24.51 4.54
C THR A 184 39.51 -23.24 3.91
N ARG A 185 40.30 -22.44 3.19
CA ARG A 185 39.79 -21.29 2.46
C ARG A 185 38.88 -21.70 1.29
N PHE A 186 39.27 -22.74 0.55
CA PHE A 186 38.45 -23.33 -0.50
C PHE A 186 37.08 -23.77 0.06
N ILE A 187 37.09 -24.55 1.14
CA ILE A 187 35.86 -25.06 1.76
C ILE A 187 35.00 -23.91 2.27
N GLY A 188 35.60 -22.90 2.94
CA GLY A 188 34.89 -21.76 3.48
C GLY A 188 34.21 -20.91 2.39
N VAL A 189 34.90 -20.66 1.26
CA VAL A 189 34.32 -19.92 0.12
C VAL A 189 33.24 -20.73 -0.57
N ALA A 190 33.48 -22.02 -0.81
CA ALA A 190 32.47 -22.89 -1.42
C ALA A 190 31.21 -22.95 -0.57
N PHE A 191 31.35 -23.10 0.74
CA PHE A 191 30.24 -23.06 1.69
C PHE A 191 29.50 -21.71 1.62
N LEU A 192 30.22 -20.59 1.62
CA LEU A 192 29.64 -19.24 1.54
C LEU A 192 28.77 -19.08 0.29
N VAL A 193 29.26 -19.53 -0.88
CA VAL A 193 28.53 -19.46 -2.15
C VAL A 193 27.25 -20.29 -2.11
N LEU A 194 27.35 -21.54 -1.65
CA LEU A 194 26.21 -22.48 -1.60
C LEU A 194 25.18 -22.05 -0.56
N ALA A 195 25.63 -21.60 0.61
CA ALA A 195 24.77 -21.11 1.68
C ALA A 195 24.06 -19.79 1.30
N ALA A 196 24.79 -18.85 0.66
CA ALA A 196 24.18 -17.62 0.16
C ALA A 196 23.11 -17.90 -0.91
N ARG A 197 23.35 -18.85 -1.80
CA ARG A 197 22.37 -19.28 -2.82
C ARG A 197 21.12 -19.91 -2.20
N TRP A 198 21.31 -20.77 -1.18
CA TRP A 198 20.21 -21.39 -0.45
C TRP A 198 19.41 -20.33 0.33
N LEU A 199 20.08 -19.46 1.08
CA LEU A 199 19.44 -18.41 1.88
C LEU A 199 18.68 -17.41 1.00
N LEU A 200 19.27 -16.98 -0.13
CA LEU A 200 18.59 -16.12 -1.10
C LEU A 200 17.32 -16.82 -1.62
N GLY A 201 17.38 -18.09 -1.97
CA GLY A 201 16.21 -18.85 -2.40
C GLY A 201 15.13 -18.97 -1.32
N ALA A 202 15.54 -19.20 -0.06
CA ALA A 202 14.62 -19.27 1.07
C ALA A 202 13.95 -17.92 1.40
N ILE A 203 14.65 -16.81 1.21
CA ILE A 203 14.10 -15.45 1.35
C ILE A 203 13.10 -15.17 0.23
N LEU A 204 13.49 -15.43 -1.02
CA LEU A 204 12.65 -15.17 -2.19
C LEU A 204 11.40 -16.06 -2.25
N SER A 205 11.42 -17.26 -1.66
CA SER A 205 10.22 -18.10 -1.55
C SER A 205 9.19 -17.57 -0.53
N ARG A 206 9.60 -16.65 0.36
CA ARG A 206 8.73 -16.04 1.38
C ARG A 206 8.35 -14.59 1.06
N ILE A 207 9.07 -13.97 0.16
CA ILE A 207 8.79 -12.62 -0.33
C ILE A 207 8.30 -12.81 -1.77
N SER A 208 7.01 -12.60 -1.99
CA SER A 208 6.48 -12.48 -3.35
C SER A 208 7.09 -11.22 -3.96
N LEU A 209 8.09 -11.38 -4.83
CA LEU A 209 8.61 -10.26 -5.65
C LEU A 209 7.58 -9.76 -6.67
N ASP A 210 6.46 -10.47 -6.80
CA ASP A 210 5.28 -10.06 -7.56
C ASP A 210 4.46 -8.95 -6.86
N ALA A 211 4.82 -8.57 -5.62
CA ALA A 211 4.23 -7.42 -4.92
C ALA A 211 4.63 -6.05 -5.53
N GLY A 212 5.30 -6.04 -6.66
CA GLY A 212 5.67 -4.86 -7.42
C GLY A 212 4.99 -4.77 -8.79
N TRP A 213 3.94 -5.56 -9.03
CA TRP A 213 3.13 -5.38 -10.21
C TRP A 213 2.20 -4.17 -9.99
N ASP A 214 2.74 -2.98 -10.27
CA ASP A 214 1.93 -1.79 -10.48
C ASP A 214 1.54 -1.79 -11.96
N PRO A 215 0.26 -2.03 -12.30
CA PRO A 215 -0.20 -2.06 -13.68
C PRO A 215 0.12 -0.76 -14.43
N LEU A 216 0.22 0.36 -13.70
CA LEU A 216 0.56 1.67 -14.27
C LEU A 216 2.06 1.79 -14.60
N LEU A 217 2.95 1.22 -13.77
CA LEU A 217 4.39 1.22 -14.04
C LEU A 217 4.75 0.25 -15.17
N ASP A 218 4.10 -0.90 -15.26
CA ASP A 218 4.33 -1.87 -16.35
C ASP A 218 3.73 -1.38 -17.68
N ALA A 219 2.58 -0.73 -17.67
CA ALA A 219 1.99 -0.11 -18.84
C ALA A 219 2.87 1.03 -19.38
N THR A 220 3.43 1.88 -18.50
CA THR A 220 4.36 2.95 -18.91
C THR A 220 5.72 2.41 -19.33
N ALA A 221 6.21 1.30 -18.78
CA ALA A 221 7.49 0.71 -19.16
C ALA A 221 7.43 -0.02 -20.53
N ARG A 222 6.26 -0.54 -20.91
CA ARG A 222 6.06 -1.23 -22.21
C ARG A 222 5.65 -0.28 -23.33
N SER A 223 4.95 0.81 -23.01
CA SER A 223 4.53 1.81 -24.00
C SER A 223 5.55 2.90 -24.28
N ALA A 224 6.62 2.99 -23.53
CA ALA A 224 7.65 4.01 -23.68
C ALA A 224 9.01 3.42 -24.00
N ASP A 225 9.21 2.97 -25.26
CA ASP A 225 10.47 3.23 -25.92
C ASP A 225 10.32 4.49 -26.79
N PRO A 226 10.76 5.67 -26.28
CA PRO A 226 10.66 6.93 -27.04
C PRO A 226 11.59 6.97 -28.27
N ARG A 227 12.22 5.85 -28.60
CA ARG A 227 13.23 5.76 -29.67
C ARG A 227 12.67 5.34 -31.02
N ASP A 228 11.53 4.72 -31.06
CA ASP A 228 10.79 4.54 -32.30
C ASP A 228 9.93 5.78 -32.49
N GLY A 229 10.33 6.65 -33.43
CA GLY A 229 9.65 7.87 -33.81
C GLY A 229 8.26 7.66 -34.42
N ALA A 230 7.43 6.84 -33.77
CA ALA A 230 6.02 6.78 -34.00
C ALA A 230 5.41 8.06 -33.41
N GLU A 231 4.88 8.92 -34.30
CA GLU A 231 3.96 9.97 -33.95
C GLU A 231 2.97 9.41 -32.93
N ALA A 232 2.79 10.09 -31.78
CA ALA A 232 1.89 9.67 -30.74
C ALA A 232 0.50 9.47 -31.38
N SER A 233 0.11 8.20 -31.59
CA SER A 233 -1.17 7.90 -32.20
C SER A 233 -2.27 8.44 -31.30
N SER A 234 -3.24 9.13 -31.89
CA SER A 234 -4.42 9.61 -31.14
C SER A 234 -5.05 8.44 -30.37
N PRO A 235 -5.47 8.60 -29.09
CA PRO A 235 -6.17 7.56 -28.37
C PRO A 235 -7.50 7.17 -29.03
N LEU A 236 -8.04 8.04 -29.89
CA LEU A 236 -9.25 7.79 -30.64
C LEU A 236 -8.94 7.65 -32.14
N PRO A 237 -9.65 6.75 -32.88
CA PRO A 237 -10.66 5.79 -32.38
C PRO A 237 -10.06 4.69 -31.51
N LEU A 238 -10.80 4.29 -30.45
CA LEU A 238 -10.43 3.19 -29.55
C LEU A 238 -11.47 2.09 -29.67
N THR A 239 -11.04 0.87 -29.96
CA THR A 239 -11.91 -0.30 -30.08
C THR A 239 -11.40 -1.45 -29.23
N LEU A 240 -12.28 -2.06 -28.46
CA LEU A 240 -12.09 -3.34 -27.80
C LEU A 240 -12.91 -4.38 -28.53
N THR A 241 -12.33 -5.53 -28.88
CA THR A 241 -13.02 -6.61 -29.59
C THR A 241 -12.80 -7.92 -28.87
N ASP A 242 -13.86 -8.49 -28.35
CA ASP A 242 -13.88 -9.80 -27.68
C ASP A 242 -12.78 -9.93 -26.60
N VAL A 243 -12.70 -8.92 -25.71
CA VAL A 243 -11.63 -8.83 -24.73
C VAL A 243 -12.02 -9.56 -23.45
N ASP A 244 -11.18 -10.52 -23.08
CA ASP A 244 -11.19 -11.21 -21.79
C ASP A 244 -10.01 -10.74 -20.93
N PHE A 245 -10.23 -10.54 -19.64
CA PHE A 245 -9.16 -10.20 -18.71
C PHE A 245 -9.30 -10.97 -17.40
N THR A 246 -8.22 -11.63 -17.00
CA THR A 246 -8.17 -12.39 -15.73
C THR A 246 -6.94 -11.97 -14.95
N TYR A 247 -7.11 -11.56 -13.70
CA TYR A 247 -5.99 -11.26 -12.80
C TYR A 247 -5.21 -12.53 -12.44
N PRO A 248 -3.88 -12.45 -12.26
CA PRO A 248 -3.09 -13.58 -11.82
C PRO A 248 -3.61 -14.17 -10.50
N GLY A 249 -3.93 -15.47 -10.51
CA GLY A 249 -4.46 -16.17 -9.33
C GLY A 249 -5.96 -16.02 -9.06
N ALA A 250 -6.71 -15.34 -9.96
CA ALA A 250 -8.17 -15.31 -9.88
C ALA A 250 -8.79 -16.54 -10.57
N ASP A 251 -9.85 -17.09 -9.95
CA ASP A 251 -10.58 -18.25 -10.48
C ASP A 251 -11.56 -17.88 -11.60
N HIS A 252 -11.91 -16.60 -11.72
CA HIS A 252 -12.87 -16.09 -12.70
C HIS A 252 -12.32 -14.86 -13.43
N PRO A 253 -12.66 -14.67 -14.72
CA PRO A 253 -12.29 -13.49 -15.46
C PRO A 253 -12.96 -12.24 -14.88
N ALA A 254 -12.23 -11.14 -14.80
CA ALA A 254 -12.75 -9.83 -14.41
C ALA A 254 -13.52 -9.16 -15.55
N LEU A 255 -13.18 -9.47 -16.80
CA LEU A 255 -13.92 -9.08 -18.01
C LEU A 255 -14.02 -10.30 -18.93
N SER A 256 -15.16 -10.44 -19.63
CA SER A 256 -15.44 -11.58 -20.49
C SER A 256 -16.20 -11.14 -21.75
N GLY A 257 -15.55 -11.29 -22.92
CA GLY A 257 -16.12 -11.00 -24.23
C GLY A 257 -16.48 -9.52 -24.43
N VAL A 258 -15.72 -8.59 -23.82
CA VAL A 258 -16.02 -7.16 -23.89
C VAL A 258 -15.73 -6.61 -25.28
N THR A 259 -16.78 -6.08 -25.93
CA THR A 259 -16.68 -5.38 -27.22
C THR A 259 -17.24 -3.98 -27.07
N LEU A 260 -16.43 -2.96 -27.32
CA LEU A 260 -16.76 -1.55 -27.16
C LEU A 260 -15.95 -0.67 -28.11
N SER A 261 -16.55 0.39 -28.64
CA SER A 261 -15.83 1.34 -29.51
C SER A 261 -16.11 2.78 -29.10
N PHE A 262 -15.08 3.62 -29.16
CA PHE A 262 -15.12 5.07 -28.95
C PHE A 262 -14.54 5.74 -30.18
N GLU A 263 -15.37 6.36 -31.00
CA GLU A 263 -14.94 6.89 -32.32
C GLU A 263 -14.70 8.40 -32.29
N ARG A 264 -15.45 9.11 -31.45
CA ARG A 264 -15.44 10.58 -31.38
C ARG A 264 -15.50 11.06 -29.93
N PRO A 265 -15.14 12.33 -29.67
CA PRO A 265 -15.38 12.94 -28.36
C PRO A 265 -16.87 12.91 -28.01
N GLU A 266 -17.23 12.19 -26.94
CA GLU A 266 -18.57 12.14 -26.34
C GLU A 266 -18.42 11.88 -24.83
N PHE A 267 -19.43 12.25 -24.05
CA PHE A 267 -19.49 11.94 -22.63
C PHE A 267 -20.19 10.59 -22.44
N THR A 268 -19.41 9.55 -22.23
CA THR A 268 -19.90 8.19 -21.98
C THR A 268 -19.86 7.90 -20.49
N VAL A 269 -20.96 7.43 -19.92
CA VAL A 269 -21.02 6.94 -18.54
C VAL A 269 -21.10 5.42 -18.55
N ILE A 270 -20.24 4.75 -17.76
CA ILE A 270 -20.26 3.31 -17.56
C ILE A 270 -20.80 3.03 -16.16
N VAL A 271 -21.94 2.34 -16.11
CA VAL A 271 -22.65 2.01 -14.87
C VAL A 271 -22.59 0.52 -14.59
N GLY A 272 -22.51 0.11 -13.33
CA GLY A 272 -22.58 -1.29 -12.91
C GLY A 272 -22.30 -1.46 -11.43
N HIS A 273 -22.58 -2.64 -10.89
CA HIS A 273 -22.36 -2.97 -9.47
C HIS A 273 -20.88 -3.01 -9.08
N ASN A 274 -20.60 -2.97 -7.78
CA ASN A 274 -19.25 -3.18 -7.27
C ASN A 274 -18.78 -4.60 -7.60
N GLY A 275 -17.59 -4.69 -8.21
CA GLY A 275 -17.05 -5.97 -8.67
C GLY A 275 -17.48 -6.39 -10.09
N SER A 276 -18.26 -5.59 -10.81
CA SER A 276 -18.70 -5.90 -12.20
C SER A 276 -17.59 -5.76 -13.25
N GLY A 277 -16.36 -5.34 -12.89
CA GLY A 277 -15.23 -5.20 -13.81
C GLY A 277 -14.97 -3.77 -14.30
N LYS A 278 -15.69 -2.73 -13.80
CA LYS A 278 -15.57 -1.33 -14.22
C LYS A 278 -14.15 -0.77 -14.16
N SER A 279 -13.48 -0.89 -13.02
CA SER A 279 -12.11 -0.38 -12.86
C SER A 279 -11.10 -1.16 -13.72
N THR A 280 -11.34 -2.46 -13.96
CA THR A 280 -10.55 -3.25 -14.91
C THR A 280 -10.73 -2.72 -16.34
N LEU A 281 -11.98 -2.40 -16.72
CA LEU A 281 -12.27 -1.79 -18.01
C LEU A 281 -11.62 -0.40 -18.12
N ALA A 282 -11.64 0.42 -17.06
CA ALA A 282 -10.94 1.71 -17.01
C ALA A 282 -9.44 1.56 -17.33
N LEU A 283 -8.77 0.58 -16.71
CA LEU A 283 -7.36 0.31 -16.95
C LEU A 283 -7.10 -0.11 -18.40
N LEU A 284 -7.94 -0.96 -18.98
CA LEU A 284 -7.80 -1.39 -20.37
C LEU A 284 -8.00 -0.22 -21.34
N LEU A 285 -9.01 0.64 -21.11
CA LEU A 285 -9.21 1.85 -21.88
C LEU A 285 -8.02 2.80 -21.76
N ALA A 286 -7.41 2.89 -20.57
CA ALA A 286 -6.22 3.69 -20.32
C ALA A 286 -4.94 3.15 -21.01
N GLY A 287 -4.94 1.91 -21.47
CA GLY A 287 -3.82 1.34 -22.19
C GLY A 287 -3.13 0.14 -21.54
N ALA A 288 -3.69 -0.42 -20.45
CA ALA A 288 -3.25 -1.71 -19.94
C ALA A 288 -3.51 -2.83 -20.97
N GLU A 289 -2.59 -3.81 -21.06
CA GLU A 289 -2.75 -4.92 -22.00
C GLU A 289 -3.90 -5.83 -21.55
N PRO A 290 -4.80 -6.23 -22.47
CA PRO A 290 -5.83 -7.22 -22.15
C PRO A 290 -5.22 -8.62 -21.96
N GLY A 291 -5.87 -9.46 -21.15
CA GLY A 291 -5.49 -10.86 -20.95
C GLY A 291 -5.59 -11.67 -22.24
N SER A 292 -6.68 -11.47 -23.01
CA SER A 292 -6.90 -11.99 -24.37
C SER A 292 -7.84 -11.05 -25.13
N GLY A 293 -8.02 -11.25 -26.43
CA GLY A 293 -8.78 -10.37 -27.30
C GLY A 293 -7.94 -9.27 -27.94
N VAL A 294 -8.59 -8.34 -28.63
CA VAL A 294 -7.94 -7.29 -29.42
C VAL A 294 -8.34 -5.92 -28.89
N ARG A 295 -7.33 -5.08 -28.65
CA ARG A 295 -7.49 -3.64 -28.41
C ARG A 295 -6.87 -2.87 -29.57
N GLU A 296 -7.67 -2.09 -30.28
CA GLU A 296 -7.24 -1.18 -31.32
C GLU A 296 -7.36 0.27 -30.83
N GLY A 297 -6.44 1.10 -31.23
CA GLY A 297 -6.34 2.48 -30.79
C GLY A 297 -5.13 2.68 -29.88
N GLY A 298 -4.63 3.88 -29.88
CA GLY A 298 -3.40 4.24 -29.21
C GLY A 298 -3.55 5.49 -28.36
N GLY A 299 -2.48 5.84 -27.70
CA GLY A 299 -2.36 7.00 -26.82
C GLY A 299 -1.57 6.62 -25.59
N VAL A 300 -0.53 7.37 -25.31
CA VAL A 300 0.30 7.14 -24.13
C VAL A 300 -0.39 7.77 -22.94
N LEU A 301 -0.54 7.02 -21.85
CA LEU A 301 -1.09 7.53 -20.59
C LEU A 301 -0.22 8.68 -20.06
N GLY A 302 -0.85 9.81 -19.74
CA GLY A 302 -0.18 10.98 -19.22
C GLY A 302 0.62 11.80 -20.24
N ALA A 303 0.60 11.45 -21.53
CA ALA A 303 1.19 12.24 -22.60
C ALA A 303 0.26 13.37 -23.04
N VAL A 304 0.82 14.46 -23.57
CA VAL A 304 0.04 15.56 -24.17
C VAL A 304 -0.69 15.02 -25.40
N GLY A 305 -2.00 15.24 -25.46
CA GLY A 305 -2.87 14.69 -26.49
C GLY A 305 -3.12 13.19 -26.38
N GLY A 306 -2.68 12.55 -25.30
CA GLY A 306 -2.87 11.13 -25.02
C GLY A 306 -4.12 10.82 -24.17
N THR A 307 -3.99 9.78 -23.36
CA THR A 307 -5.03 9.34 -22.41
C THR A 307 -4.69 9.81 -21.00
N ALA A 308 -5.67 10.29 -20.26
CA ALA A 308 -5.56 10.57 -18.83
C ALA A 308 -6.52 9.70 -18.03
N LEU A 309 -6.07 9.20 -16.88
CA LEU A 309 -6.86 8.42 -15.94
C LEU A 309 -6.91 9.15 -14.61
N VAL A 310 -8.12 9.45 -14.14
CA VAL A 310 -8.40 9.93 -12.78
C VAL A 310 -9.02 8.76 -12.02
N GLY A 311 -8.28 8.19 -11.09
CA GLY A 311 -8.71 7.01 -10.34
C GLY A 311 -9.49 7.37 -9.08
N GLN A 312 -10.09 6.35 -8.49
CA GLN A 312 -10.89 6.43 -7.26
C GLN A 312 -10.09 6.98 -6.05
N ARG A 313 -8.76 6.79 -6.01
CA ARG A 313 -7.87 7.16 -4.90
C ARG A 313 -6.92 8.29 -5.30
N SER A 314 -7.45 9.49 -5.43
CA SER A 314 -6.67 10.67 -5.79
C SER A 314 -5.60 11.03 -4.75
N GLU A 315 -5.80 10.68 -3.47
CA GLU A 315 -4.83 10.92 -2.41
C GLU A 315 -3.49 10.17 -2.59
N LEU A 316 -3.50 9.07 -3.34
CA LEU A 316 -2.28 8.30 -3.64
C LEU A 316 -1.49 8.86 -4.82
N LEU A 317 -2.06 9.80 -5.56
CA LEU A 317 -1.47 10.38 -6.76
C LEU A 317 -0.74 11.71 -6.50
N VAL A 318 -0.79 12.22 -5.28
CA VAL A 318 -0.15 13.49 -4.90
C VAL A 318 1.37 13.32 -4.83
N LEU A 319 2.07 14.06 -5.68
CA LEU A 319 3.54 14.03 -5.82
C LEU A 319 4.19 15.38 -5.53
N GLY A 320 3.46 16.50 -5.71
CA GLY A 320 3.93 17.87 -5.52
C GLY A 320 3.92 18.32 -4.06
N GLN A 321 4.70 19.36 -3.75
CA GLN A 321 4.68 20.05 -2.44
C GLN A 321 3.62 21.14 -2.40
N SER A 322 3.17 21.63 -3.56
CA SER A 322 2.07 22.56 -3.72
C SER A 322 1.12 22.06 -4.81
N VAL A 323 -0.11 22.58 -4.83
CA VAL A 323 -1.11 22.30 -5.88
C VAL A 323 -0.54 22.62 -7.26
N ALA A 324 0.14 23.74 -7.42
CA ALA A 324 0.76 24.14 -8.68
C ALA A 324 1.84 23.15 -9.15
N GLU A 325 2.68 22.70 -8.22
CA GLU A 325 3.74 21.72 -8.50
C GLU A 325 3.14 20.35 -8.86
N ASP A 326 2.08 19.94 -8.17
CA ASP A 326 1.41 18.66 -8.41
C ASP A 326 0.76 18.62 -9.80
N VAL A 327 0.02 19.66 -10.18
CA VAL A 327 -0.62 19.76 -11.50
C VAL A 327 0.41 19.71 -12.64
N THR A 328 1.57 20.34 -12.45
CA THR A 328 2.62 20.44 -13.47
C THR A 328 3.68 19.32 -13.37
N TRP A 329 3.52 18.40 -12.43
CA TRP A 329 4.49 17.33 -12.18
C TRP A 329 4.79 16.49 -13.42
N GLY A 330 6.08 16.39 -13.77
CA GLY A 330 6.52 15.61 -14.93
C GLY A 330 6.23 16.21 -16.30
N MET A 331 5.70 17.44 -16.38
CA MET A 331 5.50 18.15 -17.64
C MET A 331 6.79 18.80 -18.13
N SER A 332 6.92 18.99 -19.43
CA SER A 332 8.05 19.73 -20.01
C SER A 332 7.91 21.23 -19.77
N ALA A 333 9.04 21.94 -19.70
CA ALA A 333 9.04 23.40 -19.50
C ALA A 333 8.25 24.16 -20.59
N GLU A 334 8.21 23.65 -21.82
CA GLU A 334 7.44 24.24 -22.91
C GLU A 334 5.93 24.15 -22.68
N HIS A 335 5.46 23.00 -22.17
CA HIS A 335 4.04 22.80 -21.87
C HIS A 335 3.61 23.60 -20.64
N ILE A 336 4.46 23.70 -19.62
CA ILE A 336 4.19 24.54 -18.44
C ILE A 336 4.08 26.02 -18.85
N ALA A 337 4.96 26.50 -19.74
CA ALA A 337 4.92 27.88 -20.22
C ALA A 337 3.67 28.22 -21.04
N GLY A 338 3.04 27.20 -21.67
CA GLY A 338 1.80 27.35 -22.44
C GLY A 338 0.52 27.12 -21.63
N LEU A 339 0.63 26.67 -20.36
CA LEU A 339 -0.49 26.37 -19.51
C LEU A 339 -0.92 27.60 -18.71
N ASP A 340 -2.18 28.03 -18.87
CA ASP A 340 -2.79 28.95 -17.92
C ASP A 340 -3.27 28.16 -16.68
N LEU A 341 -2.37 28.07 -15.70
CA LEU A 341 -2.61 27.30 -14.48
C LEU A 341 -3.75 27.92 -13.65
N GLU A 342 -3.85 29.25 -13.63
CA GLU A 342 -4.84 29.96 -12.82
C GLU A 342 -6.25 29.73 -13.38
N GLU A 343 -6.44 29.85 -14.70
CA GLU A 343 -7.69 29.48 -15.39
C GLU A 343 -8.05 28.01 -15.16
N LEU A 344 -7.08 27.10 -15.25
CA LEU A 344 -7.32 25.69 -15.04
C LEU A 344 -7.79 25.39 -13.61
N LEU A 345 -7.14 25.98 -12.60
CA LEU A 345 -7.51 25.81 -11.20
C LEU A 345 -8.90 26.42 -10.90
N GLU A 346 -9.22 27.56 -11.49
CA GLU A 346 -10.54 28.17 -11.38
C GLU A 346 -11.62 27.23 -11.96
N ARG A 347 -11.39 26.67 -13.14
CA ARG A 347 -12.31 25.74 -13.80
C ARG A 347 -12.62 24.48 -13.01
N VAL A 348 -11.63 23.94 -12.28
CA VAL A 348 -11.83 22.75 -11.43
C VAL A 348 -12.28 23.12 -10.00
N GLY A 349 -12.49 24.41 -9.70
CA GLY A 349 -12.93 24.87 -8.39
C GLY A 349 -11.83 24.84 -7.31
N LEU A 350 -10.58 25.10 -7.71
CA LEU A 350 -9.40 25.23 -6.83
C LEU A 350 -8.77 26.63 -6.90
N ALA A 351 -9.56 27.65 -7.29
CA ALA A 351 -9.09 29.03 -7.36
C ALA A 351 -8.42 29.48 -6.05
N GLY A 352 -7.27 30.16 -6.15
CA GLY A 352 -6.52 30.67 -5.00
C GLY A 352 -5.80 29.63 -4.15
N LEU A 353 -5.77 28.35 -4.56
CA LEU A 353 -5.11 27.26 -3.83
C LEU A 353 -3.78 26.83 -4.48
N ALA A 354 -3.25 27.56 -5.45
CA ALA A 354 -2.04 27.18 -6.18
C ALA A 354 -0.84 26.86 -5.27
N ASP A 355 -0.64 27.66 -4.22
CA ASP A 355 0.47 27.51 -3.27
C ASP A 355 0.12 26.62 -2.05
N ALA A 356 -1.10 26.08 -1.97
CA ALA A 356 -1.52 25.25 -0.85
C ALA A 356 -0.82 23.90 -0.87
N ASP A 357 -0.51 23.36 0.32
CA ASP A 357 -0.04 21.97 0.45
C ASP A 357 -1.20 21.01 0.08
N PRO A 358 -1.03 20.12 -0.91
CA PRO A 358 -2.05 19.16 -1.29
C PRO A 358 -2.57 18.31 -0.14
N ARG A 359 -1.74 18.04 0.88
CA ARG A 359 -2.13 17.28 2.08
C ARG A 359 -3.13 18.00 2.99
N SER A 360 -3.26 19.32 2.81
CA SER A 360 -4.23 20.15 3.55
C SER A 360 -5.60 20.21 2.87
N LEU A 361 -5.72 19.67 1.65
CA LEU A 361 -6.94 19.67 0.87
C LEU A 361 -7.96 18.65 1.40
N SER A 362 -9.25 18.96 1.25
CA SER A 362 -10.33 17.98 1.48
C SER A 362 -10.32 16.89 0.41
N GLY A 363 -10.99 15.75 0.68
CA GLY A 363 -11.09 14.66 -0.30
C GLY A 363 -11.65 15.11 -1.65
N GLY A 364 -12.68 15.96 -1.67
CA GLY A 364 -13.23 16.53 -2.90
C GLY A 364 -12.26 17.47 -3.61
N GLN A 365 -11.48 18.28 -2.85
CA GLN A 365 -10.43 19.13 -3.44
C GLN A 365 -9.27 18.29 -4.01
N LEU A 366 -8.92 17.17 -3.39
CA LEU A 366 -7.92 16.25 -3.93
C LEU A 366 -8.38 15.59 -5.24
N GLN A 367 -9.66 15.28 -5.37
CA GLN A 367 -10.21 14.77 -6.64
C GLN A 367 -10.21 15.83 -7.73
N ARG A 368 -10.54 17.09 -7.38
CA ARG A 368 -10.41 18.23 -8.29
C ARG A 368 -8.96 18.49 -8.70
N LEU A 369 -8.00 18.30 -7.79
CA LEU A 369 -6.56 18.37 -8.07
C LEU A 369 -6.12 17.29 -9.05
N ALA A 370 -6.53 16.04 -8.85
CA ALA A 370 -6.22 14.95 -9.79
C ALA A 370 -6.80 15.22 -11.19
N LEU A 371 -8.03 15.77 -11.26
CA LEU A 371 -8.63 16.19 -12.52
C LEU A 371 -7.86 17.34 -13.17
N ALA A 372 -7.41 18.35 -12.39
CA ALA A 372 -6.56 19.43 -12.90
C ALA A 372 -5.26 18.89 -13.50
N GLY A 373 -4.56 18.00 -12.81
CA GLY A 373 -3.34 17.33 -13.30
C GLY A 373 -3.57 16.53 -14.58
N ALA A 374 -4.73 15.88 -14.71
CA ALA A 374 -5.14 15.20 -15.93
C ALA A 374 -5.38 16.17 -17.09
N LEU A 375 -6.14 17.24 -16.87
CA LEU A 375 -6.50 18.25 -17.88
C LEU A 375 -5.32 19.11 -18.31
N ALA A 376 -4.35 19.36 -17.43
CA ALA A 376 -3.13 20.11 -17.74
C ALA A 376 -2.37 19.54 -18.94
N ARG A 377 -2.49 18.23 -19.18
CA ARG A 377 -1.87 17.52 -20.31
C ARG A 377 -2.70 17.56 -21.59
N SER A 378 -3.81 18.28 -21.59
CA SER A 378 -4.72 18.39 -22.75
C SER A 378 -5.02 17.00 -23.37
N PRO A 379 -5.52 16.02 -22.62
CA PRO A 379 -5.75 14.67 -23.13
C PRO A 379 -6.82 14.68 -24.21
N ARG A 380 -6.81 13.70 -25.11
CA ARG A 380 -7.92 13.45 -26.05
C ARG A 380 -8.93 12.43 -25.52
N LEU A 381 -8.51 11.63 -24.52
CA LEU A 381 -9.37 10.69 -23.81
C LEU A 381 -9.14 10.86 -22.31
N LEU A 382 -10.19 11.21 -21.58
CA LEU A 382 -10.19 11.27 -20.12
C LEU A 382 -11.03 10.11 -19.58
N ILE A 383 -10.43 9.30 -18.73
CA ILE A 383 -11.12 8.24 -18.01
C ILE A 383 -11.21 8.65 -16.55
N SER A 384 -12.41 8.65 -16.01
CA SER A 384 -12.74 9.07 -14.65
C SER A 384 -13.38 7.89 -13.91
N ASP A 385 -12.63 7.23 -13.01
CA ASP A 385 -13.10 6.07 -12.26
C ASP A 385 -13.53 6.49 -10.86
N GLU A 386 -14.87 6.56 -10.64
CA GLU A 386 -15.51 6.95 -9.37
C GLU A 386 -15.00 8.27 -8.77
N SER A 387 -14.59 9.22 -9.61
CA SER A 387 -14.00 10.49 -9.17
C SER A 387 -14.97 11.45 -8.46
N THR A 388 -16.26 11.12 -8.42
CA THR A 388 -17.33 11.90 -7.76
C THR A 388 -17.66 11.39 -6.35
N ALA A 389 -17.16 10.21 -5.95
CA ALA A 389 -17.55 9.51 -4.73
C ALA A 389 -17.24 10.26 -3.42
N MET A 390 -16.24 11.16 -3.43
CA MET A 390 -15.77 11.91 -2.23
C MET A 390 -16.19 13.38 -2.24
N ILE A 391 -17.06 13.76 -3.20
CA ILE A 391 -17.48 15.14 -3.40
C ILE A 391 -18.91 15.29 -2.84
N ASP A 392 -19.19 16.40 -2.16
CA ASP A 392 -20.53 16.71 -1.71
C ASP A 392 -21.51 16.90 -2.89
N ARG A 393 -22.81 16.90 -2.62
CA ARG A 393 -23.85 16.91 -3.66
C ARG A 393 -23.74 18.10 -4.62
N ALA A 394 -23.39 19.29 -4.11
CA ALA A 394 -23.25 20.51 -4.94
C ALA A 394 -21.99 20.41 -5.81
N GLY A 395 -20.84 20.07 -5.21
CA GLY A 395 -19.59 19.91 -5.94
C GLY A 395 -19.61 18.75 -6.93
N ARG A 396 -20.40 17.67 -6.66
CA ARG A 396 -20.63 16.55 -7.59
C ARG A 396 -21.34 17.03 -8.84
N ALA A 397 -22.39 17.85 -8.69
CA ALA A 397 -23.10 18.41 -9.83
C ALA A 397 -22.16 19.29 -10.70
N GLU A 398 -21.35 20.14 -10.09
CA GLU A 398 -20.36 20.97 -10.78
C GLU A 398 -19.31 20.13 -11.52
N MET A 399 -18.82 19.05 -10.88
CA MET A 399 -17.84 18.15 -11.49
C MET A 399 -18.43 17.43 -12.71
N LEU A 400 -19.67 16.94 -12.62
CA LEU A 400 -20.36 16.29 -13.74
C LEU A 400 -20.65 17.26 -14.87
N ASP A 401 -21.02 18.51 -14.57
CA ASP A 401 -21.21 19.56 -15.57
C ASP A 401 -19.88 19.90 -16.28
N LEU A 402 -18.78 19.94 -15.54
CA LEU A 402 -17.45 20.09 -16.12
C LEU A 402 -17.09 18.92 -17.05
N LEU A 403 -17.25 17.67 -16.59
CA LEU A 403 -16.96 16.48 -17.40
C LEU A 403 -17.84 16.45 -18.68
N ALA A 404 -19.11 16.78 -18.58
CA ALA A 404 -20.04 16.85 -19.71
C ALA A 404 -19.70 17.97 -20.72
N SER A 405 -18.97 19.00 -20.31
CA SER A 405 -18.53 20.10 -21.21
C SER A 405 -17.26 19.78 -22.01
N LEU A 406 -16.47 18.77 -21.60
CA LEU A 406 -15.18 18.46 -22.21
C LEU A 406 -15.26 17.93 -23.66
N PRO A 407 -16.30 17.19 -24.09
CA PRO A 407 -16.46 16.77 -25.49
C PRO A 407 -16.51 17.92 -26.47
N GLU A 408 -17.12 19.05 -26.12
CA GLU A 408 -17.14 20.27 -26.95
C GLU A 408 -15.74 20.84 -27.20
N ARG A 409 -14.77 20.50 -26.33
CA ARG A 409 -13.36 20.87 -26.43
C ARG A 409 -12.51 19.79 -27.12
N GLY A 410 -13.13 18.75 -27.65
CA GLY A 410 -12.44 17.66 -28.35
C GLY A 410 -11.86 16.56 -27.44
N ILE A 411 -12.27 16.51 -26.17
CA ILE A 411 -11.84 15.50 -25.20
C ILE A 411 -12.98 14.48 -25.03
N ALA A 412 -12.76 13.21 -25.38
CA ALA A 412 -13.69 12.15 -25.03
C ALA A 412 -13.61 11.86 -23.54
N VAL A 413 -14.75 11.67 -22.91
CA VAL A 413 -14.83 11.40 -21.47
C VAL A 413 -15.51 10.06 -21.24
N VAL A 414 -14.87 9.18 -20.51
CA VAL A 414 -15.44 7.93 -20.00
C VAL A 414 -15.50 8.03 -18.49
N HIS A 415 -16.70 8.27 -17.96
CA HIS A 415 -16.95 8.35 -16.53
C HIS A 415 -17.52 7.03 -16.01
N ILE A 416 -16.88 6.45 -15.05
CA ILE A 416 -17.26 5.19 -14.44
C ILE A 416 -17.86 5.48 -13.07
N THR A 417 -19.06 4.98 -12.82
CA THR A 417 -19.79 5.20 -11.57
C THR A 417 -20.66 4.00 -11.21
N HIS A 418 -21.02 3.90 -9.96
CA HIS A 418 -22.05 2.98 -9.49
C HIS A 418 -23.42 3.69 -9.29
N ASP A 419 -23.46 5.03 -9.42
CA ASP A 419 -24.67 5.83 -9.26
C ASP A 419 -25.37 6.05 -10.63
N PRO A 420 -26.51 5.40 -10.89
CA PRO A 420 -27.24 5.59 -12.14
C PRO A 420 -27.70 7.03 -12.38
N ALA A 421 -27.88 7.84 -11.33
CA ALA A 421 -28.31 9.24 -11.46
C ALA A 421 -27.27 10.10 -12.20
N GLU A 422 -25.99 9.74 -12.14
CA GLU A 422 -24.91 10.46 -12.84
C GLU A 422 -24.99 10.30 -14.37
N SER A 423 -25.68 9.25 -14.86
CA SER A 423 -25.90 9.03 -16.29
C SER A 423 -26.86 10.03 -16.97
N ALA A 424 -27.59 10.82 -16.19
CA ALA A 424 -28.54 11.79 -16.71
C ALA A 424 -27.93 12.88 -17.62
N ARG A 425 -26.63 13.11 -17.53
CA ARG A 425 -25.86 14.07 -18.34
C ARG A 425 -25.07 13.43 -19.48
N ALA A 426 -25.12 12.10 -19.61
CA ALA A 426 -24.30 11.36 -20.56
C ALA A 426 -24.88 11.43 -21.97
N ASP A 427 -24.05 11.50 -23.00
CA ASP A 427 -24.38 11.28 -24.39
C ASP A 427 -24.64 9.80 -24.69
N ARG A 428 -23.96 8.92 -23.92
CA ARG A 428 -24.00 7.46 -24.06
C ARG A 428 -23.89 6.79 -22.70
N VAL A 429 -24.65 5.74 -22.48
CA VAL A 429 -24.65 4.96 -21.26
C VAL A 429 -24.35 3.50 -21.60
N VAL A 430 -23.31 2.96 -20.93
CA VAL A 430 -22.90 1.56 -21.05
C VAL A 430 -23.13 0.88 -19.70
N THR A 431 -23.85 -0.22 -19.69
CA THR A 431 -24.08 -0.99 -18.46
C THR A 431 -23.23 -2.25 -18.49
N ILE A 432 -22.48 -2.48 -17.41
CA ILE A 432 -21.63 -3.65 -17.24
C ILE A 432 -21.99 -4.43 -15.98
N ASP A 433 -22.11 -5.75 -16.11
CA ASP A 433 -22.27 -6.63 -14.97
C ASP A 433 -21.58 -7.98 -15.20
N GLY A 434 -21.04 -8.59 -14.12
CA GLY A 434 -20.31 -9.86 -14.20
C GLY A 434 -19.19 -9.88 -15.25
N GLY A 435 -18.55 -8.75 -15.51
CA GLY A 435 -17.48 -8.62 -16.51
C GLY A 435 -17.98 -8.51 -17.96
N ARG A 436 -19.30 -8.37 -18.20
CA ARG A 436 -19.89 -8.32 -19.55
C ARG A 436 -20.66 -7.03 -19.76
N ILE A 437 -20.67 -6.54 -21.00
CA ILE A 437 -21.52 -5.43 -21.40
C ILE A 437 -22.95 -5.96 -21.58
N LEU A 438 -23.87 -5.41 -20.80
CA LEU A 438 -25.29 -5.76 -20.87
C LEU A 438 -26.08 -4.84 -21.83
N SER A 439 -25.76 -3.56 -21.82
CA SER A 439 -26.39 -2.58 -22.73
C SER A 439 -25.39 -1.49 -23.11
N ASP A 440 -25.60 -0.91 -24.29
CA ASP A 440 -24.82 0.19 -24.84
C ASP A 440 -25.81 1.06 -25.63
N CYS A 441 -26.27 2.15 -25.03
CA CYS A 441 -27.35 2.97 -25.51
C CYS A 441 -26.96 4.45 -25.53
N ARG A 442 -27.49 5.21 -26.52
CA ARG A 442 -27.37 6.68 -26.53
C ARG A 442 -28.46 7.32 -25.68
N ALA A 443 -28.20 8.52 -25.22
CA ALA A 443 -29.17 9.31 -24.46
C ALA A 443 -30.50 9.39 -25.22
N GLY A 444 -31.57 8.97 -24.56
CA GLY A 444 -32.92 8.94 -25.15
C GLY A 444 -33.39 7.61 -25.76
N GLU A 445 -32.51 6.59 -25.89
CA GLU A 445 -32.86 5.27 -26.45
C GLU A 445 -33.23 4.21 -25.39
N GLY A 446 -33.54 4.62 -24.16
CA GLY A 446 -33.98 3.70 -23.10
C GLY A 446 -32.83 2.79 -22.60
N ALA A 447 -31.83 3.38 -21.96
CA ALA A 447 -30.82 2.60 -21.28
C ALA A 447 -31.47 1.65 -20.28
N LEU A 448 -31.11 0.37 -20.32
CA LEU A 448 -31.44 -0.59 -19.27
C LEU A 448 -30.62 -0.16 -18.03
N LEU A 449 -31.18 0.74 -17.23
CA LEU A 449 -30.69 1.01 -15.90
C LEU A 449 -31.14 -0.16 -15.03
N ILE A 450 -30.21 -0.96 -14.60
CA ILE A 450 -30.45 -2.08 -13.72
C ILE A 450 -30.49 -1.51 -12.31
N ASP A 451 -31.46 -1.93 -11.50
CA ASP A 451 -31.45 -1.69 -10.07
C ASP A 451 -30.36 -2.57 -9.41
N GLU A 452 -30.12 -2.33 -8.15
CA GLU A 452 -29.07 -2.99 -7.38
C GLU A 452 -29.28 -4.49 -7.16
N ALA A 453 -30.43 -5.04 -7.52
CA ALA A 453 -30.73 -6.46 -7.51
C ALA A 453 -30.44 -7.13 -8.88
N GLY A 454 -30.00 -6.34 -9.90
CA GLY A 454 -29.80 -6.84 -11.26
C GLY A 454 -31.05 -6.86 -12.10
N ASP A 455 -32.16 -6.25 -11.61
CA ASP A 455 -33.42 -6.16 -12.31
C ASP A 455 -33.59 -4.80 -13.02
N PRO A 456 -34.27 -4.72 -14.19
CA PRO A 456 -34.53 -3.45 -14.86
C PRO A 456 -35.29 -2.50 -13.95
N LEU A 457 -34.87 -1.26 -13.82
CA LEU A 457 -35.55 -0.21 -13.05
C LEU A 457 -37.01 -0.11 -13.51
N GLY A 458 -37.92 -0.55 -12.67
CA GLY A 458 -39.37 -0.57 -12.97
C GLY A 458 -40.10 -1.87 -12.64
N SER A 459 -39.39 -2.93 -12.23
CA SER A 459 -40.01 -4.16 -11.73
C SER A 459 -40.22 -4.09 -10.21
N PRO A 460 -41.34 -4.57 -9.65
CA PRO A 460 -41.55 -4.60 -8.22
C PRO A 460 -40.62 -5.65 -7.59
N ALA A 461 -39.89 -5.25 -6.57
CA ALA A 461 -38.89 -6.05 -5.87
C ALA A 461 -39.43 -7.39 -5.36
N PRO A 462 -38.76 -8.54 -5.65
CA PRO A 462 -39.00 -9.77 -4.90
C PRO A 462 -38.37 -9.61 -3.49
N GLY A 463 -39.13 -10.07 -2.49
CA GLY A 463 -38.90 -9.84 -1.06
C GLY A 463 -37.45 -9.99 -0.59
N ALA A 464 -37.02 -9.03 0.21
CA ALA A 464 -35.73 -8.97 0.84
C ALA A 464 -35.36 -10.30 1.54
N PRO A 465 -34.10 -10.72 1.49
CA PRO A 465 -33.64 -11.88 2.24
C PRO A 465 -33.83 -11.62 3.74
N THR A 466 -34.69 -12.39 4.36
CA THR A 466 -34.87 -12.42 5.82
C THR A 466 -33.58 -12.88 6.46
N VAL A 467 -32.88 -11.95 7.10
CA VAL A 467 -31.75 -12.26 7.98
C VAL A 467 -32.29 -13.13 9.13
N SER A 468 -31.83 -14.37 9.20
CA SER A 468 -32.12 -15.25 10.31
C SER A 468 -31.57 -14.61 11.59
N SER A 469 -32.42 -14.35 12.55
CA SER A 469 -32.07 -13.82 13.85
C SER A 469 -31.05 -14.74 14.52
N VAL A 470 -29.81 -14.31 14.61
CA VAL A 470 -28.76 -15.00 15.36
C VAL A 470 -29.07 -14.84 16.84
N SER A 471 -29.53 -15.91 17.48
CA SER A 471 -29.74 -15.99 18.91
C SER A 471 -28.40 -16.23 19.64
N GLY A 472 -27.56 -15.19 19.65
CA GLY A 472 -26.42 -15.08 20.54
C GLY A 472 -26.78 -14.10 21.65
N THR A 473 -26.59 -14.48 22.90
CA THR A 473 -26.78 -13.59 24.05
C THR A 473 -25.86 -12.38 23.87
N PRO A 474 -26.39 -11.13 23.75
CA PRO A 474 -25.53 -9.97 23.50
C PRO A 474 -24.61 -9.79 24.71
N ALA A 475 -23.31 -9.68 24.45
CA ALA A 475 -22.35 -9.26 25.45
C ALA A 475 -22.81 -7.91 26.01
N LEU A 476 -22.84 -7.77 27.34
CA LEU A 476 -23.26 -6.56 28.03
C LEU A 476 -22.41 -5.38 27.57
N ILE A 477 -22.99 -4.52 26.74
CA ILE A 477 -22.40 -3.24 26.37
C ILE A 477 -22.45 -2.34 27.60
N LYS A 478 -21.31 -1.75 27.98
CA LYS A 478 -21.26 -0.79 29.08
C LYS A 478 -22.01 0.48 28.67
N ALA A 479 -23.18 0.67 29.20
CA ALA A 479 -23.96 1.89 28.99
C ALA A 479 -23.21 3.10 29.57
N ALA A 480 -22.79 4.03 28.74
CA ALA A 480 -22.08 5.23 29.15
C ALA A 480 -22.49 6.43 28.28
N HIS A 481 -22.77 7.58 28.92
CA HIS A 481 -23.04 8.82 28.20
C HIS A 481 -21.75 9.41 27.67
N LEU A 482 -21.70 9.75 26.37
CA LEU A 482 -20.66 10.59 25.81
C LEU A 482 -21.09 12.05 25.88
N TRP A 483 -20.33 12.87 26.59
CA TRP A 483 -20.61 14.29 26.78
C TRP A 483 -19.43 15.15 26.36
N ALA A 484 -19.66 16.02 25.41
CA ALA A 484 -18.76 17.11 25.03
C ALA A 484 -19.32 18.44 25.57
N ASP A 485 -18.50 19.17 26.31
CA ASP A 485 -18.86 20.41 27.00
C ASP A 485 -17.99 21.55 26.44
N ARG A 486 -18.58 22.43 25.62
CA ARG A 486 -17.98 23.62 25.03
C ARG A 486 -16.61 23.36 24.41
N VAL A 487 -16.53 22.32 23.60
CA VAL A 487 -15.29 21.89 22.94
C VAL A 487 -14.90 22.86 21.85
N ALA A 488 -13.66 23.37 21.93
CA ALA A 488 -13.03 24.11 20.86
C ALA A 488 -11.66 23.52 20.52
N HIS A 489 -11.28 23.56 19.27
CA HIS A 489 -9.96 23.10 18.83
C HIS A 489 -9.38 23.99 17.76
N THR A 490 -8.12 24.38 17.98
CA THR A 490 -7.31 25.18 17.09
C THR A 490 -6.03 24.45 16.79
N TYR A 491 -5.74 24.17 15.51
CA TYR A 491 -4.46 23.61 15.10
C TYR A 491 -3.38 24.70 15.16
N ASP A 492 -2.15 24.29 15.43
CA ASP A 492 -0.95 25.15 15.44
C ASP A 492 -1.09 26.42 16.30
N LEU A 493 -1.78 26.26 17.44
CA LEU A 493 -2.05 27.37 18.39
C LEU A 493 -0.76 28.11 18.75
N GLY A 494 -0.80 29.44 18.64
CA GLY A 494 0.33 30.31 18.96
C GLY A 494 1.39 30.40 17.85
N THR A 495 1.13 29.86 16.67
CA THR A 495 1.99 29.99 15.48
C THR A 495 1.35 30.90 14.44
N PRO A 496 2.12 31.38 13.42
CA PRO A 496 1.54 32.13 12.29
C PRO A 496 0.54 31.32 11.44
N TRP A 497 0.48 30.00 11.58
CA TRP A 497 -0.41 29.10 10.87
C TRP A 497 -1.60 28.64 11.72
N GLU A 498 -1.92 29.37 12.77
CA GLU A 498 -3.04 29.08 13.67
C GLU A 498 -4.36 28.99 12.91
N LYS A 499 -5.04 27.82 13.03
CA LYS A 499 -6.30 27.54 12.33
C LYS A 499 -7.36 27.05 13.32
N PRO A 500 -8.32 27.91 13.74
CA PRO A 500 -9.45 27.48 14.54
C PRO A 500 -10.41 26.63 13.69
N VAL A 501 -10.76 25.43 14.18
CA VAL A 501 -11.61 24.48 13.46
C VAL A 501 -12.90 24.16 14.22
N LEU A 502 -12.86 24.04 15.54
CA LEU A 502 -14.05 23.84 16.37
C LEU A 502 -14.22 25.03 17.31
N ARG A 503 -15.48 25.47 17.49
CA ARG A 503 -15.84 26.64 18.28
C ARG A 503 -17.07 26.31 19.14
N ASP A 504 -16.87 26.13 20.45
CA ASP A 504 -17.95 25.95 21.45
C ASP A 504 -18.94 24.81 21.12
N VAL A 505 -18.43 23.65 20.68
CA VAL A 505 -19.26 22.49 20.37
C VAL A 505 -19.68 21.79 21.64
N SER A 506 -20.99 21.65 21.84
CA SER A 506 -21.56 20.90 22.96
C SER A 506 -22.54 19.84 22.45
N LEU A 507 -22.38 18.61 22.90
CA LEU A 507 -23.30 17.51 22.56
C LEU A 507 -23.36 16.46 23.69
N ILE A 508 -24.48 15.77 23.75
CA ILE A 508 -24.70 14.61 24.63
C ILE A 508 -25.21 13.47 23.75
N LEU A 509 -24.61 12.30 23.89
CA LEU A 509 -25.07 11.07 23.30
C LEU A 509 -25.37 10.05 24.37
N ASP A 510 -26.64 9.71 24.51
CA ASP A 510 -27.12 8.77 25.53
C ASP A 510 -26.88 7.30 25.14
N PRO A 511 -26.82 6.36 26.09
CA PRO A 511 -26.67 4.94 25.79
C PRO A 511 -27.77 4.43 24.86
N GLY A 512 -27.38 3.75 23.77
CA GLY A 512 -28.30 3.22 22.75
C GLY A 512 -28.96 4.28 21.87
N GLN A 513 -28.52 5.53 21.95
CA GLN A 513 -28.95 6.61 21.05
C GLN A 513 -28.10 6.64 19.79
N ALA A 514 -28.72 6.98 18.67
CA ALA A 514 -28.02 7.31 17.45
C ALA A 514 -28.19 8.79 17.07
N MET A 515 -27.09 9.48 16.79
CA MET A 515 -27.07 10.89 16.39
C MET A 515 -26.40 11.03 15.02
N LEU A 516 -27.01 11.82 14.15
CA LEU A 516 -26.44 12.22 12.87
C LEU A 516 -25.90 13.65 12.96
N ILE A 517 -24.62 13.83 12.63
CA ILE A 517 -24.02 15.17 12.43
C ILE A 517 -23.79 15.39 10.95
N THR A 518 -24.44 16.41 10.41
CA THR A 518 -24.27 16.86 9.02
C THR A 518 -23.39 18.10 8.96
N GLY A 519 -22.93 18.48 7.79
CA GLY A 519 -22.19 19.72 7.55
C GLY A 519 -21.34 19.65 6.30
N ASP A 520 -20.95 20.80 5.76
CA ASP A 520 -20.16 20.92 4.53
C ASP A 520 -18.71 20.45 4.72
N ASN A 521 -18.02 20.24 3.61
CA ASN A 521 -16.60 19.93 3.63
C ASN A 521 -15.81 21.09 4.27
N GLY A 522 -14.94 20.74 5.22
CA GLY A 522 -14.17 21.76 5.97
C GLY A 522 -14.87 22.31 7.22
N SER A 523 -16.12 21.92 7.53
CA SER A 523 -16.84 22.40 8.73
C SER A 523 -16.26 21.92 10.07
N GLY A 524 -15.30 20.98 10.06
CA GLY A 524 -14.65 20.44 11.27
C GLY A 524 -15.12 19.05 11.71
N LYS A 525 -15.91 18.33 10.90
CA LYS A 525 -16.48 17.00 11.23
C LYS A 525 -15.42 15.97 11.65
N THR A 526 -14.40 15.79 10.84
CA THR A 526 -13.31 14.84 11.15
C THR A 526 -12.48 15.28 12.37
N THR A 527 -12.34 16.58 12.60
CA THR A 527 -11.71 17.10 13.84
C THR A 527 -12.57 16.77 15.06
N LEU A 528 -13.88 16.95 14.95
CA LEU A 528 -14.82 16.60 16.01
C LEU A 528 -14.79 15.10 16.33
N SER A 529 -14.79 14.21 15.32
CA SER A 529 -14.69 12.76 15.55
C SER A 529 -13.42 12.38 16.30
N ARG A 530 -12.27 12.99 15.96
CA ARG A 530 -10.99 12.75 16.64
C ARG A 530 -10.97 13.27 18.08
N VAL A 531 -11.62 14.40 18.34
CA VAL A 531 -11.73 14.95 19.71
C VAL A 531 -12.64 14.07 20.56
N LEU A 532 -13.78 13.64 20.03
CA LEU A 532 -14.74 12.78 20.74
C LEU A 532 -14.18 11.39 21.08
N THR A 533 -13.19 10.91 20.31
CA THR A 533 -12.51 9.63 20.56
C THR A 533 -11.26 9.74 21.43
N GLY A 534 -10.86 10.95 21.82
CA GLY A 534 -9.63 11.20 22.55
C GLY A 534 -8.34 11.06 21.73
N LEU A 535 -8.46 10.91 20.40
CA LEU A 535 -7.30 10.93 19.48
C LEU A 535 -6.71 12.33 19.33
N LEU A 536 -7.50 13.35 19.64
CA LEU A 536 -7.10 14.75 19.61
C LEU A 536 -7.59 15.42 20.89
N VAL A 537 -6.69 16.06 21.62
CA VAL A 537 -7.04 16.81 22.83
C VAL A 537 -7.64 18.16 22.41
N PRO A 538 -8.82 18.53 22.90
CA PRO A 538 -9.39 19.84 22.59
C PRO A 538 -8.53 20.96 23.17
N THR A 539 -8.45 22.10 22.49
CA THR A 539 -7.73 23.28 22.97
C THR A 539 -8.47 23.91 24.16
N TRP A 540 -9.80 23.82 24.15
CA TRP A 540 -10.69 24.28 25.22
C TRP A 540 -11.88 23.36 25.36
N GLY A 541 -12.49 23.33 26.55
CA GLY A 541 -13.60 22.44 26.86
C GLY A 541 -13.14 21.04 27.28
N ARG A 542 -14.05 20.08 27.32
CA ARG A 542 -13.73 18.69 27.71
C ARG A 542 -14.70 17.70 27.08
N VAL A 543 -14.21 16.46 26.94
CA VAL A 543 -15.04 15.31 26.57
C VAL A 543 -14.96 14.27 27.68
N THR A 544 -16.09 13.69 28.04
CA THR A 544 -16.18 12.63 29.06
C THR A 544 -17.04 11.48 28.58
N LEU A 545 -16.70 10.27 28.99
CA LEU A 545 -17.47 9.06 28.79
C LEU A 545 -17.87 8.51 30.18
N GLY A 546 -19.17 8.51 30.48
CA GLY A 546 -19.66 8.10 31.82
C GLY A 546 -19.06 8.90 32.99
N GLY A 547 -18.73 10.18 32.76
CA GLY A 547 -18.07 11.06 33.73
C GLY A 547 -16.53 10.92 33.79
N CYS A 548 -15.95 9.95 33.10
CA CYS A 548 -14.50 9.79 33.01
C CYS A 548 -13.94 10.65 31.86
N PRO A 549 -12.85 11.43 32.07
CA PRO A 549 -12.21 12.18 31.01
C PRO A 549 -11.77 11.26 29.85
N MET A 550 -11.99 11.71 28.59
CA MET A 550 -11.80 10.89 27.39
C MET A 550 -10.36 10.38 27.24
N GLU A 551 -9.37 11.13 27.71
CA GLU A 551 -7.95 10.74 27.68
C GLU A 551 -7.67 9.45 28.49
N ARG A 552 -8.55 9.11 29.44
CA ARG A 552 -8.47 7.87 30.26
C ARG A 552 -9.33 6.74 29.73
N CYS A 553 -10.21 7.04 28.78
CA CYS A 553 -11.20 6.11 28.23
C CYS A 553 -10.90 5.80 26.74
N VAL A 554 -9.68 6.07 26.28
CA VAL A 554 -9.26 5.79 24.90
C VAL A 554 -9.38 4.28 24.63
N GLY A 555 -10.18 3.92 23.62
CA GLY A 555 -10.48 2.53 23.25
C GLY A 555 -11.90 2.07 23.64
N ASP A 556 -12.61 2.78 24.55
CA ASP A 556 -14.03 2.53 24.83
C ASP A 556 -14.94 3.23 23.79
N VAL A 557 -14.41 4.20 23.05
CA VAL A 557 -15.04 4.84 21.88
C VAL A 557 -14.29 4.40 20.63
N ALA A 558 -14.99 3.77 19.70
CA ALA A 558 -14.44 3.31 18.43
C ALA A 558 -14.71 4.33 17.32
N LEU A 559 -13.74 4.54 16.43
CA LEU A 559 -13.85 5.43 15.27
C LEU A 559 -13.66 4.63 13.98
N SER A 560 -14.67 4.65 13.11
CA SER A 560 -14.52 4.25 11.72
C SER A 560 -14.10 5.46 10.92
N MET A 561 -12.92 5.40 10.33
CA MET A 561 -12.37 6.49 9.52
C MET A 561 -12.99 6.50 8.12
N GLN A 562 -13.04 7.67 7.49
CA GLN A 562 -13.49 7.87 6.13
C GLN A 562 -12.79 6.93 5.13
N PHE A 563 -11.48 6.71 5.30
CA PHE A 563 -10.68 5.79 4.50
C PHE A 563 -10.39 4.50 5.27
N ALA A 564 -11.17 3.45 5.00
CA ALA A 564 -11.03 2.15 5.69
C ALA A 564 -9.60 1.56 5.58
N ARG A 565 -8.90 1.77 4.44
CA ARG A 565 -7.53 1.26 4.23
C ARG A 565 -6.53 1.81 5.25
N LEU A 566 -6.69 3.07 5.70
CA LEU A 566 -5.82 3.67 6.72
C LEU A 566 -6.02 3.06 8.10
N GLN A 567 -7.18 2.47 8.34
CA GLN A 567 -7.52 1.80 9.59
C GLN A 567 -6.99 0.37 9.65
N LEU A 568 -6.92 -0.31 8.48
CA LEU A 568 -6.47 -1.69 8.37
C LEU A 568 -4.93 -1.75 8.35
N GLN A 569 -4.33 -2.30 9.40
CA GLN A 569 -2.87 -2.26 9.64
C GLN A 569 -2.20 -3.63 9.56
N ARG A 570 -2.96 -4.71 9.42
CA ARG A 570 -2.45 -6.07 9.43
C ARG A 570 -2.50 -6.70 8.04
N PRO A 571 -1.66 -7.71 7.76
CA PRO A 571 -1.57 -8.29 6.43
C PRO A 571 -2.80 -9.11 6.01
N SER A 572 -3.61 -9.61 6.94
CA SER A 572 -4.79 -10.43 6.65
C SER A 572 -6.01 -10.00 7.44
N VAL A 573 -7.21 -10.28 6.91
CA VAL A 573 -8.50 -10.01 7.55
C VAL A 573 -8.55 -10.53 8.98
N ARG A 574 -8.19 -11.81 9.18
CA ARG A 574 -8.15 -12.43 10.51
C ARG A 574 -7.25 -11.67 11.48
N SER A 575 -6.04 -11.34 11.06
CA SER A 575 -5.08 -10.67 11.94
C SER A 575 -5.50 -9.25 12.28
N ASP A 576 -6.20 -8.57 11.38
CA ASP A 576 -6.68 -7.21 11.60
C ASP A 576 -7.87 -7.16 12.55
N ILE A 577 -8.88 -8.01 12.35
CA ILE A 577 -10.04 -8.12 13.26
C ILE A 577 -9.57 -8.47 14.68
N LEU A 578 -8.66 -9.44 14.85
CA LEU A 578 -8.12 -9.80 16.16
C LEU A 578 -7.32 -8.68 16.81
N ALA A 579 -6.56 -7.92 16.03
CA ALA A 579 -5.82 -6.76 16.53
C ALA A 579 -6.76 -5.65 17.00
N ALA A 580 -7.80 -5.35 16.23
CA ALA A 580 -8.84 -4.38 16.58
C ALA A 580 -9.62 -4.81 17.82
N ALA A 581 -9.92 -6.11 17.97
CA ALA A 581 -10.53 -6.69 19.16
C ALA A 581 -9.62 -6.70 20.43
N GLY A 582 -8.37 -6.24 20.31
CA GLY A 582 -7.41 -6.15 21.40
C GLY A 582 -6.50 -7.37 21.60
N HIS A 583 -6.47 -8.33 20.65
CA HIS A 583 -5.73 -9.59 20.72
C HIS A 583 -4.52 -9.68 19.78
N GLY A 584 -3.93 -8.56 19.35
CA GLY A 584 -2.78 -8.52 18.44
C GLY A 584 -1.40 -8.58 19.14
N PRO A 585 -0.31 -8.93 18.41
CA PRO A 585 1.07 -8.80 18.91
C PRO A 585 1.43 -7.32 19.16
N ARG A 586 2.36 -7.06 20.10
CA ARG A 586 2.77 -5.70 20.47
C ARG A 586 3.38 -4.94 19.29
N ILE A 587 2.85 -3.74 19.00
CA ILE A 587 3.54 -2.70 18.23
C ILE A 587 3.50 -1.44 19.12
N GLY A 588 4.67 -1.01 19.61
CA GLY A 588 4.80 0.22 20.42
C GLY A 588 4.56 0.07 21.93
N THR A 589 4.87 1.14 22.66
CA THR A 589 4.86 1.21 24.13
C THR A 589 3.55 1.74 24.74
N GLY A 590 2.49 1.93 23.94
CA GLY A 590 1.20 2.44 24.41
C GLY A 590 0.38 1.40 25.17
N SER A 591 -0.10 1.75 26.36
CA SER A 591 -0.98 0.93 27.18
C SER A 591 -2.44 1.13 26.79
N VAL A 592 -2.87 0.60 25.66
CA VAL A 592 -4.30 0.47 25.37
C VAL A 592 -4.81 -0.87 25.92
N HIS A 593 -6.04 -0.91 26.43
CA HIS A 593 -6.69 -2.07 27.07
C HIS A 593 -6.48 -3.36 26.27
N ARG A 594 -5.64 -4.26 26.81
CA ARG A 594 -5.35 -5.56 26.16
C ARG A 594 -6.11 -6.68 26.85
N LYS A 595 -6.90 -7.36 26.07
CA LYS A 595 -7.35 -8.72 26.41
C LYS A 595 -6.13 -9.65 26.23
N GLY A 596 -5.90 -10.60 27.15
CA GLY A 596 -4.73 -11.48 27.15
C GLY A 596 -4.60 -12.36 25.89
N ALA A 597 -3.56 -13.20 25.85
CA ALA A 597 -3.40 -14.20 24.77
C ALA A 597 -4.61 -15.14 24.77
N ILE A 598 -5.22 -15.32 23.60
CA ILE A 598 -6.35 -16.21 23.37
C ILE A 598 -5.90 -17.48 22.64
N SER A 599 -6.67 -18.57 22.79
CA SER A 599 -6.48 -19.78 22.01
C SER A 599 -6.78 -19.53 20.52
N ARG A 600 -6.25 -20.39 19.64
CA ARG A 600 -6.56 -20.28 18.21
C ARG A 600 -8.05 -20.42 17.93
N GLU A 601 -8.70 -21.37 18.62
CA GLU A 601 -10.14 -21.64 18.48
C GLU A 601 -10.99 -20.42 18.91
N GLU A 602 -10.63 -19.79 20.03
CA GLU A 602 -11.29 -18.55 20.49
C GLU A 602 -11.10 -17.41 19.50
N GLY A 603 -9.89 -17.27 18.95
CA GLY A 603 -9.61 -16.28 17.91
C GLY A 603 -10.42 -16.53 16.63
N ASP A 604 -10.53 -17.79 16.20
CA ASP A 604 -11.31 -18.13 15.02
C ASP A 604 -12.82 -17.88 15.23
N ARG A 605 -13.32 -18.09 16.46
CA ARG A 605 -14.70 -17.76 16.84
C ARG A 605 -14.97 -16.26 16.78
N ILE A 606 -14.09 -15.42 17.39
CA ILE A 606 -14.24 -13.95 17.35
C ILE A 606 -14.28 -13.44 15.92
N VAL A 607 -13.39 -13.97 15.06
CA VAL A 607 -13.31 -13.55 13.65
C VAL A 607 -14.57 -13.97 12.90
N ALA A 608 -15.04 -15.20 13.09
CA ALA A 608 -16.24 -15.71 12.42
C ALA A 608 -17.48 -14.89 12.81
N GLU A 609 -17.68 -14.65 14.11
CA GLU A 609 -18.78 -13.83 14.63
C GLU A 609 -18.72 -12.38 14.08
N ALA A 610 -17.53 -11.77 14.07
CA ALA A 610 -17.36 -10.42 13.56
C ALA A 610 -17.60 -10.31 12.04
N MET A 611 -17.19 -11.31 11.27
CA MET A 611 -17.41 -11.35 9.82
C MET A 611 -18.88 -11.59 9.48
N GLU A 612 -19.55 -12.50 10.20
CA GLU A 612 -20.98 -12.78 10.05
C GLU A 612 -21.82 -11.52 10.29
N LEU A 613 -21.50 -10.75 11.35
CA LEU A 613 -22.19 -9.50 11.68
C LEU A 613 -22.25 -8.49 10.52
N VAL A 614 -21.20 -8.43 9.71
CA VAL A 614 -21.10 -7.46 8.62
C VAL A 614 -21.33 -8.12 7.23
N GLY A 615 -21.84 -9.35 7.20
CA GLY A 615 -22.13 -10.08 5.96
C GLY A 615 -20.91 -10.36 5.10
N LEU A 616 -19.75 -10.67 5.71
CA LEU A 616 -18.56 -11.08 5.00
C LEU A 616 -18.46 -12.61 4.91
N ASP A 617 -18.06 -13.11 3.75
CA ASP A 617 -17.77 -14.54 3.56
C ASP A 617 -16.64 -14.99 4.48
N PRO A 618 -16.84 -16.03 5.32
CA PRO A 618 -15.79 -16.58 6.19
C PRO A 618 -14.52 -17.00 5.44
N ALA A 619 -14.60 -17.36 4.16
CA ALA A 619 -13.45 -17.69 3.32
C ALA A 619 -12.45 -16.51 3.20
N LEU A 620 -12.90 -15.28 3.35
CA LEU A 620 -12.06 -14.09 3.31
C LEU A 620 -11.15 -13.94 4.54
N ALA A 621 -11.35 -14.69 5.61
CA ALA A 621 -10.58 -14.56 6.86
C ALA A 621 -9.06 -14.67 6.66
N THR A 622 -8.61 -15.52 5.75
CA THR A 622 -7.18 -15.74 5.44
C THR A 622 -6.65 -14.84 4.33
N ARG A 623 -7.52 -14.08 3.66
CA ARG A 623 -7.15 -13.22 2.53
C ARG A 623 -6.34 -12.01 2.98
N GLY A 624 -5.46 -11.55 2.10
CA GLY A 624 -4.71 -10.31 2.27
C GLY A 624 -5.63 -9.08 2.23
N ILE A 625 -5.34 -8.07 3.04
CA ILE A 625 -6.13 -6.82 3.04
C ILE A 625 -6.09 -6.13 1.67
N ASP A 626 -4.94 -6.19 1.00
CA ASP A 626 -4.75 -5.54 -0.30
C ASP A 626 -5.50 -6.25 -1.45
N ASP A 627 -5.97 -7.48 -1.23
CA ASP A 627 -6.76 -8.27 -2.19
C ASP A 627 -8.28 -8.04 -2.05
N LEU A 628 -8.71 -7.14 -1.16
CA LEU A 628 -10.11 -6.86 -0.89
C LEU A 628 -10.63 -5.69 -1.73
N SER A 629 -11.91 -5.74 -2.11
CA SER A 629 -12.59 -4.56 -2.66
C SER A 629 -12.76 -3.46 -1.61
N GLY A 630 -12.98 -2.21 -2.03
CA GLY A 630 -13.22 -1.09 -1.12
C GLY A 630 -14.34 -1.33 -0.11
N GLY A 631 -15.47 -1.91 -0.58
CA GLY A 631 -16.59 -2.29 0.28
C GLY A 631 -16.25 -3.41 1.25
N GLN A 632 -15.48 -4.43 0.81
CA GLN A 632 -15.00 -5.49 1.71
C GLN A 632 -14.04 -4.93 2.77
N MET A 633 -13.10 -4.06 2.40
CA MET A 633 -12.19 -3.41 3.36
C MET A 633 -12.96 -2.63 4.43
N ARG A 634 -14.01 -1.88 4.02
CA ARG A 634 -14.85 -1.12 4.95
C ARG A 634 -15.60 -2.03 5.92
N ARG A 635 -16.17 -3.13 5.44
CA ARG A 635 -16.82 -4.13 6.28
C ARG A 635 -15.85 -4.83 7.22
N VAL A 636 -14.63 -5.14 6.78
CA VAL A 636 -13.57 -5.69 7.66
C VAL A 636 -13.19 -4.70 8.76
N ALA A 637 -13.02 -3.42 8.44
CA ALA A 637 -12.73 -2.38 9.43
C ALA A 637 -13.83 -2.28 10.48
N LEU A 638 -15.11 -2.27 10.04
CA LEU A 638 -16.26 -2.26 10.92
C LEU A 638 -16.36 -3.53 11.79
N ALA A 639 -16.12 -4.70 11.21
CA ALA A 639 -16.08 -5.98 11.93
C ALA A 639 -15.07 -5.93 13.10
N GLY A 640 -13.87 -5.41 12.82
CA GLY A 640 -12.85 -5.22 13.85
C GLY A 640 -13.27 -4.27 14.96
N LEU A 641 -13.90 -3.14 14.62
CA LEU A 641 -14.42 -2.19 15.61
C LEU A 641 -15.52 -2.80 16.46
N LEU A 642 -16.48 -3.50 15.86
CA LEU A 642 -17.56 -4.15 16.59
C LEU A 642 -17.06 -5.29 17.49
N ALA A 643 -16.04 -6.04 17.06
CA ALA A 643 -15.40 -7.09 17.85
C ALA A 643 -14.70 -6.57 19.11
N SER A 644 -14.37 -5.28 19.19
CA SER A 644 -13.83 -4.65 20.40
C SER A 644 -14.88 -4.43 21.49
N HIS A 645 -16.18 -4.48 21.14
CA HIS A 645 -17.33 -4.17 22.00
C HIS A 645 -17.29 -2.74 22.58
N PRO A 646 -17.21 -1.70 21.74
CA PRO A 646 -17.14 -0.32 22.21
C PRO A 646 -18.47 0.10 22.86
N SER A 647 -18.41 1.09 23.75
CA SER A 647 -19.60 1.74 24.31
C SER A 647 -20.24 2.74 23.33
N VAL A 648 -19.40 3.38 22.53
CA VAL A 648 -19.78 4.36 21.51
C VAL A 648 -19.04 4.05 20.21
N LEU A 649 -19.74 4.06 19.10
CA LEU A 649 -19.21 3.92 17.76
C LEU A 649 -19.40 5.23 16.99
N ILE A 650 -18.31 5.85 16.56
CA ILE A 650 -18.32 7.03 15.70
C ILE A 650 -17.99 6.59 14.28
N LEU A 651 -18.83 6.95 13.34
CA LEU A 651 -18.73 6.58 11.92
C LEU A 651 -18.54 7.86 11.10
N ASP A 652 -17.36 8.02 10.49
CA ASP A 652 -17.04 9.16 9.61
C ASP A 652 -17.25 8.73 8.15
N GLU A 653 -18.29 9.27 7.52
CA GLU A 653 -18.73 8.99 6.14
C GLU A 653 -18.92 7.48 5.87
N PRO A 654 -19.72 6.74 6.65
CA PRO A 654 -19.79 5.28 6.55
C PRO A 654 -20.37 4.77 5.24
N MET A 655 -21.19 5.55 4.55
CA MET A 655 -21.92 5.15 3.33
C MET A 655 -21.16 5.43 2.05
N ALA A 656 -20.09 6.23 2.07
CA ALA A 656 -19.37 6.62 0.87
C ALA A 656 -18.82 5.39 0.12
N GLY A 657 -19.18 5.23 -1.18
CA GLY A 657 -18.72 4.12 -2.01
C GLY A 657 -19.34 2.75 -1.70
N LEU A 658 -20.43 2.68 -0.92
CA LEU A 658 -21.23 1.48 -0.76
C LEU A 658 -22.39 1.48 -1.77
N ASP A 659 -22.65 0.31 -2.36
CA ASP A 659 -23.90 0.04 -3.08
C ASP A 659 -25.08 -0.02 -2.09
N ALA A 660 -26.35 0.11 -2.54
CA ALA A 660 -27.48 0.18 -1.63
C ALA A 660 -27.70 -1.13 -0.86
N ALA A 661 -27.43 -2.30 -1.46
CA ALA A 661 -27.55 -3.58 -0.73
C ALA A 661 -26.55 -3.62 0.45
N SER A 662 -25.31 -3.16 0.24
CA SER A 662 -24.31 -3.02 1.31
C SER A 662 -24.69 -1.93 2.33
N ARG A 663 -25.34 -0.86 1.88
CA ARG A 663 -25.84 0.23 2.72
C ARG A 663 -26.96 -0.25 3.63
N ASP A 664 -27.97 -0.93 3.08
CA ASP A 664 -29.11 -1.47 3.84
C ASP A 664 -28.65 -2.51 4.88
N LEU A 665 -27.71 -3.38 4.50
CA LEU A 665 -27.10 -4.31 5.43
C LEU A 665 -26.39 -3.57 6.57
N LEU A 666 -25.60 -2.54 6.26
CA LEU A 666 -24.89 -1.75 7.27
C LEU A 666 -25.87 -1.09 8.24
N ILE A 667 -26.95 -0.45 7.73
CA ILE A 667 -27.99 0.17 8.54
C ILE A 667 -28.64 -0.85 9.46
N SER A 668 -29.00 -2.04 8.95
CA SER A 668 -29.63 -3.10 9.72
C SER A 668 -28.72 -3.58 10.88
N VAL A 669 -27.44 -3.78 10.61
CA VAL A 669 -26.43 -4.18 11.61
C VAL A 669 -26.29 -3.10 12.69
N LEU A 670 -26.21 -1.83 12.29
CA LEU A 670 -26.06 -0.71 13.22
C LEU A 670 -27.30 -0.55 14.11
N ASP A 671 -28.52 -0.68 13.55
CA ASP A 671 -29.76 -0.59 14.31
C ASP A 671 -29.92 -1.75 15.30
N GLU A 672 -29.53 -2.97 14.91
CA GLU A 672 -29.49 -4.12 15.85
C GLU A 672 -28.54 -3.84 17.02
N ARG A 673 -27.32 -3.32 16.76
CA ARG A 673 -26.36 -3.00 17.79
C ARG A 673 -26.80 -1.82 18.67
N ARG A 674 -27.44 -0.82 18.09
CA ARG A 674 -28.07 0.29 18.82
C ARG A 674 -29.11 -0.22 19.82
N ARG A 675 -30.01 -1.10 19.36
CA ARG A 675 -31.02 -1.73 20.23
C ARG A 675 -30.40 -2.59 21.34
N ALA A 676 -29.22 -3.13 21.09
CA ALA A 676 -28.43 -3.85 22.10
C ALA A 676 -27.67 -2.92 23.09
N GLY A 677 -27.78 -1.58 22.95
CA GLY A 677 -27.21 -0.58 23.83
C GLY A 677 -25.97 0.15 23.34
N LEU A 678 -25.52 -0.10 22.09
CA LEU A 678 -24.42 0.65 21.45
C LEU A 678 -24.90 2.07 21.12
N SER A 679 -24.17 3.09 21.58
CA SER A 679 -24.41 4.47 21.14
C SER A 679 -23.69 4.73 19.84
N ILE A 680 -24.36 5.39 18.89
CA ILE A 680 -23.83 5.58 17.53
C ILE A 680 -23.83 7.07 17.18
N LEU A 681 -22.69 7.57 16.73
CA LEU A 681 -22.57 8.90 16.13
C LEU A 681 -22.20 8.75 14.67
N VAL A 682 -23.08 9.14 13.77
CA VAL A 682 -22.81 9.16 12.34
C VAL A 682 -22.47 10.57 11.92
N ILE A 683 -21.37 10.72 11.21
CA ILE A 683 -20.95 11.96 10.57
C ILE A 683 -21.06 11.74 9.08
N SER A 684 -21.98 12.43 8.40
CA SER A 684 -22.16 12.27 6.95
C SER A 684 -22.76 13.53 6.32
N HIS A 685 -22.43 13.74 5.06
CA HIS A 685 -23.10 14.70 4.21
C HIS A 685 -24.29 14.07 3.44
N ASP A 686 -24.35 12.75 3.39
CA ASP A 686 -25.44 11.98 2.77
C ASP A 686 -26.46 11.55 3.83
N LEU A 687 -27.74 11.83 3.53
CA LEU A 687 -28.86 11.58 4.44
C LEU A 687 -29.63 10.29 4.09
N GLU A 688 -29.36 9.68 2.94
CA GLU A 688 -30.11 8.52 2.47
C GLU A 688 -30.00 7.35 3.46
N GLY A 689 -31.15 6.87 3.92
CA GLY A 689 -31.27 5.74 4.85
C GLY A 689 -30.92 6.04 6.32
N MET A 690 -30.34 7.22 6.63
CA MET A 690 -29.98 7.58 8.01
C MET A 690 -31.18 7.95 8.87
N ASP A 691 -32.29 8.34 8.26
CA ASP A 691 -33.51 8.76 8.95
C ASP A 691 -34.12 7.66 9.81
N SER A 692 -33.93 6.40 9.42
CA SER A 692 -34.43 5.24 10.17
C SER A 692 -33.51 4.83 11.32
N LEU A 693 -32.22 5.19 11.26
CA LEU A 693 -31.22 4.82 12.26
C LEU A 693 -31.07 5.88 13.35
N CYS A 694 -31.11 7.18 13.01
CA CYS A 694 -30.71 8.26 13.90
C CYS A 694 -31.91 8.93 14.58
N ASP A 695 -31.85 9.01 15.92
CA ASP A 695 -32.89 9.62 16.77
C ASP A 695 -32.79 11.16 16.78
N THR A 696 -31.59 11.68 16.68
CA THR A 696 -31.30 13.13 16.75
C THR A 696 -30.38 13.57 15.61
N ARG A 697 -30.44 14.86 15.27
CA ARG A 697 -29.62 15.46 14.24
C ARG A 697 -28.96 16.75 14.74
N GLY A 698 -27.74 16.97 14.30
CA GLY A 698 -27.03 18.23 14.47
C GLY A 698 -26.43 18.67 13.15
N HIS A 699 -26.26 19.95 12.97
CA HIS A 699 -25.58 20.54 11.81
C HIS A 699 -24.32 21.28 12.25
N LEU A 700 -23.17 20.86 11.72
CA LEU A 700 -21.89 21.50 12.01
C LEU A 700 -21.53 22.47 10.88
N ALA A 701 -21.55 23.75 11.17
CA ALA A 701 -21.17 24.83 10.24
C ALA A 701 -20.10 25.71 10.88
N GLU A 702 -19.02 25.99 10.16
CA GLU A 702 -17.90 26.84 10.61
C GLU A 702 -17.37 26.52 12.02
N GLY A 703 -17.38 25.24 12.37
CA GLY A 703 -16.93 24.76 13.68
C GLY A 703 -17.95 24.91 14.83
N VAL A 704 -19.19 25.30 14.55
CA VAL A 704 -20.29 25.42 15.53
C VAL A 704 -21.34 24.35 15.24
N LEU A 705 -21.79 23.64 16.28
CA LEU A 705 -22.86 22.63 16.19
C LEU A 705 -24.19 23.28 16.58
N SER A 706 -25.21 23.14 15.69
CA SER A 706 -26.57 23.63 15.89
C SER A 706 -27.61 22.53 15.80
#